data_177f8608755e172e9a944cf8a3a7780a
#
_entry.id   177f8608755e172e9a944cf8a3a7780a
#
_cell.length_a   1.000
_cell.length_b   1.000
_cell.length_c   1.000
_cell.angle_alpha   90.00
_cell.angle_beta   90.00
_cell.angle_gamma   90.00
#
_symmetry.space_group_name_H-M   'P 1'
#
loop_
_entity.id
_entity.type
_entity.pdbx_description
1 polymer ?
#
loop_
_entity_poly.entity_id
_entity_poly.type
_entity_poly.pdbx_seq_one_letter_code
_entity_poly.pdbx_strand_id
1 'polypeptide(L)'
;MTLPELSIKRHVLAWMLSAVLVLFGIISFDRIGMDRYPYIEFPVVSITTALKGANPDIVDASVTNIIESSVNSTPGIEHIQSTSSPGVSVIAITFNLEKKIDVAFNEVQAKVNQVLRRLPRDADPPVVAKVETNAQPIMWLALQGDRTQQQLNQYAINVLKKRLETIDGVGEVRLGGRRDRTIRAELWPARMAAFGVTAQDVSDAFAREHVQMAGGFVVGENTESLVKLDLEFHSIDALKRMVIGWKDSAPVHLEDVAEVVDGLTDNRQLARFNGETTVGLGIVKVTNTNTVAIVDKVKEKLENELRPQLPPGLQIHVVSNDAVYILEIVNALKEHLVEGTLLAALVVWLFLQSVRATIIVALAIPVSLMGAIAVIYFFGYTLNSLTLLGLLLLIGVVVDDAIVVLENIFRHREELDADPVSAAVNGANEVVFAVIAATLALVSIFAPVIFMSGIIGQFFRSFAVVVTFGVLVSLFVSLTLTPMLCSRFLTMREHGQHHNRFQAAIERGFRRLDAFYRRLLARALAHRWKVVLLTLLTVGSSALFFTHVGKTFTPEQDEGRFLVYLRAPLGSSIDYTDSRLRMVEAVLNEHDEIVTEFALIGLGSAGQVNQGTVVARMAPRNERQISQQELLPILREKLAQIPGARVFAAPYPMVQGQRGEPLQFVLTGENLAEVGRLGRELQGKLAAEPGLGGRIDSDLQLDLPQLVFSPDRLRIASAGLTTSDVAAAINMLTGGVDIAKYNDEPGDGQRYDIRVKGREGEFTHPADLAKIYLRNKEGKLVRLDSVASFTETLGPAVIGRFDLQYSATFFATPTIPLGEAVQKLKAFAADLPPGYQIKLIGQAEEFAKTTKYMTFAFVLAMVLLYMVLASQFDSFLQPFIVMLAQPLAIIGGVAALWASGQTLNIYSMIGLVLLIGLVAKNSILLVDLTNQRRAGGMGIDDALNDACPIRMRPVLMTSATVILALAPAALGFGAGAETNQPLSIAVIGGMI
;
A
#
# COMPACT_ATOMS: atom_id res chain seq x y z
N MET A 1 -22.19 -23.89 40.20
CA MET A 1 -22.57 -22.47 40.10
C MET A 1 -22.16 -22.01 38.72
N THR A 2 -23.08 -21.66 37.87
CA THR A 2 -22.82 -21.16 36.52
C THR A 2 -22.36 -19.72 36.57
N LEU A 3 -21.75 -19.21 35.45
CA LEU A 3 -21.27 -17.83 35.36
C LEU A 3 -22.42 -16.81 35.52
N PRO A 4 -23.60 -16.96 34.88
CA PRO A 4 -24.76 -16.13 35.15
C PRO A 4 -25.21 -16.13 36.61
N GLU A 5 -25.28 -17.30 37.25
CA GLU A 5 -25.67 -17.42 38.65
C GLU A 5 -24.70 -16.67 39.58
N LEU A 6 -23.38 -16.77 39.30
CA LEU A 6 -22.36 -16.05 40.05
C LEU A 6 -22.52 -14.53 39.88
N SER A 7 -22.76 -14.07 38.66
CA SER A 7 -22.90 -12.64 38.32
C SER A 7 -24.14 -12.00 38.96
N ILE A 8 -25.26 -12.74 39.03
CA ILE A 8 -26.51 -12.31 39.67
C ILE A 8 -26.32 -12.23 41.18
N LYS A 9 -25.73 -13.26 41.80
CA LYS A 9 -25.45 -13.27 43.23
C LYS A 9 -24.42 -12.23 43.67
N ARG A 10 -23.34 -12.01 42.85
CA ARG A 10 -22.30 -11.05 43.12
C ARG A 10 -22.35 -9.88 42.13
N HIS A 11 -23.43 -9.14 42.17
CA HIS A 11 -23.68 -8.06 41.19
C HIS A 11 -22.57 -6.98 41.11
N VAL A 12 -21.92 -6.65 42.24
CA VAL A 12 -20.80 -5.71 42.27
C VAL A 12 -19.61 -6.25 41.45
N LEU A 13 -19.36 -7.56 41.50
CA LEU A 13 -18.32 -8.20 40.69
C LEU A 13 -18.61 -8.03 39.20
N ALA A 14 -19.85 -8.25 38.76
CA ALA A 14 -20.23 -8.05 37.34
C ALA A 14 -20.07 -6.60 36.88
N TRP A 15 -20.46 -5.61 37.71
CA TRP A 15 -20.22 -4.21 37.44
C TRP A 15 -18.75 -3.88 37.35
N MET A 16 -17.90 -4.34 38.28
CA MET A 16 -16.49 -4.04 38.30
C MET A 16 -15.76 -4.67 37.12
N LEU A 17 -16.06 -5.89 36.76
CA LEU A 17 -15.50 -6.56 35.59
C LEU A 17 -15.82 -5.80 34.28
N SER A 18 -17.08 -5.36 34.12
CA SER A 18 -17.47 -4.54 32.97
C SER A 18 -16.80 -3.16 33.00
N ALA A 19 -16.67 -2.53 34.16
CA ALA A 19 -15.97 -1.27 34.32
C ALA A 19 -14.46 -1.39 33.97
N VAL A 20 -13.82 -2.50 34.31
CA VAL A 20 -12.42 -2.79 33.94
C VAL A 20 -12.27 -2.89 32.42
N LEU A 21 -13.20 -3.56 31.71
CA LEU A 21 -13.18 -3.61 30.25
C LEU A 21 -13.28 -2.23 29.61
N VAL A 22 -14.21 -1.40 30.12
CA VAL A 22 -14.39 -0.02 29.65
C VAL A 22 -13.15 0.83 29.95
N LEU A 23 -12.60 0.72 31.18
CA LEU A 23 -11.41 1.47 31.59
C LEU A 23 -10.20 1.15 30.68
N PHE A 24 -9.93 -0.15 30.47
CA PHE A 24 -8.85 -0.56 29.56
C PHE A 24 -9.13 -0.13 28.12
N GLY A 25 -10.38 -0.16 27.67
CA GLY A 25 -10.77 0.33 26.34
C GLY A 25 -10.49 1.83 26.17
N ILE A 26 -10.84 2.64 27.14
CA ILE A 26 -10.58 4.10 27.10
C ILE A 26 -9.08 4.39 27.11
N ILE A 27 -8.31 3.77 28.01
CA ILE A 27 -6.86 3.97 28.08
C ILE A 27 -6.18 3.51 26.78
N SER A 28 -6.66 2.42 26.19
CA SER A 28 -6.12 1.88 24.95
C SER A 28 -6.45 2.77 23.76
N PHE A 29 -7.65 3.32 23.69
CA PHE A 29 -8.10 4.17 22.57
C PHE A 29 -7.19 5.38 22.35
N ASP A 30 -6.76 6.05 23.44
CA ASP A 30 -5.87 7.21 23.36
C ASP A 30 -4.43 6.86 22.97
N ARG A 31 -4.04 5.57 23.12
CA ARG A 31 -2.68 5.09 22.86
C ARG A 31 -2.52 4.32 21.55
N ILE A 32 -3.63 3.89 20.95
CA ILE A 32 -3.59 3.18 19.67
C ILE A 32 -3.24 4.13 18.54
N GLY A 33 -2.23 3.77 17.74
CA GLY A 33 -1.88 4.49 16.52
C GLY A 33 -2.99 4.39 15.47
N MET A 34 -3.13 5.44 14.65
CA MET A 34 -4.06 5.47 13.52
C MET A 34 -3.27 5.39 12.22
N ASP A 35 -3.61 4.39 11.41
CA ASP A 35 -3.01 4.16 10.10
C ASP A 35 -4.09 3.80 9.07
N ARG A 36 -3.74 3.87 7.78
CA ARG A 36 -4.66 3.51 6.70
C ARG A 36 -4.93 1.99 6.66
N TYR A 37 -3.85 1.21 6.69
CA TYR A 37 -3.86 -0.25 6.62
C TYR A 37 -3.06 -0.85 7.77
N PRO A 38 -3.26 -2.14 8.10
CA PRO A 38 -2.38 -2.84 9.00
C PRO A 38 -0.93 -2.78 8.50
N TYR A 39 -0.01 -2.72 9.43
CA TYR A 39 1.41 -2.82 9.09
C TYR A 39 1.72 -4.21 8.55
N ILE A 40 2.33 -4.25 7.37
CA ILE A 40 2.84 -5.46 6.76
C ILE A 40 4.32 -5.25 6.48
N GLU A 41 5.15 -6.10 7.06
CA GLU A 41 6.55 -6.14 6.76
C GLU A 41 6.79 -7.02 5.53
N PHE A 42 7.13 -6.39 4.40
CA PHE A 42 7.58 -7.11 3.23
C PHE A 42 9.09 -7.29 3.34
N PRO A 43 9.59 -8.51 3.43
CA PRO A 43 11.02 -8.72 3.54
C PRO A 43 11.70 -8.54 2.18
N VAL A 44 11.94 -7.29 1.80
CA VAL A 44 12.63 -6.91 0.56
C VAL A 44 13.96 -6.28 0.91
N VAL A 45 15.02 -6.79 0.29
CA VAL A 45 16.37 -6.23 0.38
C VAL A 45 16.78 -5.69 -0.98
N SER A 46 17.21 -4.44 -1.04
CA SER A 46 17.77 -3.84 -2.25
C SER A 46 19.28 -3.76 -2.20
N ILE A 47 19.89 -3.94 -3.36
CA ILE A 47 21.33 -3.75 -3.59
C ILE A 47 21.47 -2.73 -4.69
N THR A 48 22.10 -1.60 -4.40
CA THR A 48 22.38 -0.56 -5.39
C THR A 48 23.88 -0.44 -5.57
N THR A 49 24.34 -0.48 -6.83
CA THR A 49 25.74 -0.37 -7.19
C THR A 49 25.87 0.63 -8.33
N ALA A 50 26.69 1.65 -8.17
CA ALA A 50 26.97 2.60 -9.24
C ALA A 50 28.26 2.22 -9.99
N LEU A 51 28.19 2.32 -11.34
CA LEU A 51 29.33 2.21 -12.25
C LEU A 51 29.22 3.39 -13.22
N LYS A 52 29.69 4.54 -12.79
CA LYS A 52 29.49 5.82 -13.48
C LYS A 52 30.00 5.76 -14.93
N GLY A 53 29.18 6.22 -15.88
CA GLY A 53 29.53 6.26 -17.30
C GLY A 53 29.34 4.94 -18.07
N ALA A 54 29.00 3.83 -17.39
CA ALA A 54 28.74 2.56 -18.06
C ALA A 54 27.33 2.55 -18.70
N ASN A 55 27.23 1.91 -19.88
CA ASN A 55 25.94 1.63 -20.52
C ASN A 55 25.23 0.44 -19.81
N PRO A 56 23.92 0.26 -20.04
CA PRO A 56 23.15 -0.81 -19.42
C PRO A 56 23.70 -2.21 -19.65
N ASP A 57 24.24 -2.51 -20.83
CA ASP A 57 24.83 -3.82 -21.16
C ASP A 57 26.05 -4.14 -20.30
N ILE A 58 26.92 -3.13 -20.09
CA ILE A 58 28.10 -3.28 -19.23
C ILE A 58 27.68 -3.42 -17.77
N VAL A 59 26.72 -2.62 -17.32
CA VAL A 59 26.18 -2.71 -15.94
C VAL A 59 25.56 -4.08 -15.72
N ASP A 60 24.76 -4.60 -16.67
CA ASP A 60 24.13 -5.91 -16.58
C ASP A 60 25.18 -7.02 -16.48
N ALA A 61 26.14 -7.07 -17.41
CA ALA A 61 27.12 -8.14 -17.49
C ALA A 61 28.16 -8.10 -16.38
N SER A 62 28.63 -6.90 -15.99
CA SER A 62 29.79 -6.73 -15.09
C SER A 62 29.42 -6.49 -13.63
N VAL A 63 28.18 -6.10 -13.34
CA VAL A 63 27.71 -5.79 -11.96
C VAL A 63 26.49 -6.63 -11.62
N THR A 64 25.38 -6.45 -12.34
CA THR A 64 24.08 -7.04 -12.00
C THR A 64 24.14 -8.56 -11.97
N ASN A 65 24.60 -9.18 -13.04
CA ASN A 65 24.70 -10.64 -13.17
C ASN A 65 25.62 -11.29 -12.13
N ILE A 66 26.72 -10.61 -11.76
CA ILE A 66 27.67 -11.10 -10.76
C ILE A 66 27.02 -11.13 -9.37
N ILE A 67 26.31 -10.04 -9.02
CA ILE A 67 25.64 -9.93 -7.71
C ILE A 67 24.43 -10.87 -7.65
N GLU A 68 23.56 -10.91 -8.68
CA GLU A 68 22.41 -11.82 -8.76
C GLU A 68 22.82 -13.28 -8.56
N SER A 69 23.84 -13.72 -9.29
CA SER A 69 24.32 -15.10 -9.20
C SER A 69 24.79 -15.46 -7.79
N SER A 70 25.37 -14.52 -7.05
CA SER A 70 25.81 -14.73 -5.68
C SER A 70 24.63 -14.79 -4.71
N VAL A 71 23.72 -13.85 -4.78
CA VAL A 71 22.62 -13.72 -3.83
C VAL A 71 21.51 -14.75 -4.05
N ASN A 72 21.37 -15.29 -5.26
CA ASN A 72 20.38 -16.33 -5.59
C ASN A 72 20.47 -17.58 -4.70
N SER A 73 21.64 -17.84 -4.10
CA SER A 73 21.82 -18.97 -3.19
C SER A 73 21.29 -18.72 -1.77
N THR A 74 20.70 -17.55 -1.49
CA THR A 74 20.15 -17.21 -0.18
C THR A 74 18.80 -17.92 0.02
N PRO A 75 18.59 -18.63 1.14
CA PRO A 75 17.34 -19.37 1.35
C PRO A 75 16.15 -18.45 1.54
N GLY A 76 14.98 -18.89 1.04
CA GLY A 76 13.70 -18.20 1.24
C GLY A 76 13.46 -17.02 0.30
N ILE A 77 14.20 -16.90 -0.79
CA ILE A 77 13.91 -15.95 -1.86
C ILE A 77 12.61 -16.39 -2.55
N GLU A 78 11.72 -15.43 -2.77
CA GLU A 78 10.51 -15.56 -3.57
C GLU A 78 10.78 -15.09 -5.01
N HIS A 79 11.32 -13.86 -5.16
CA HIS A 79 11.67 -13.26 -6.44
C HIS A 79 12.94 -12.41 -6.34
N ILE A 80 13.70 -12.38 -7.44
CA ILE A 80 14.79 -11.43 -7.67
C ILE A 80 14.41 -10.59 -8.88
N GLN A 81 14.29 -9.29 -8.70
CA GLN A 81 14.04 -8.34 -9.78
C GLN A 81 15.21 -7.37 -9.87
N SER A 82 15.82 -7.29 -11.05
CA SER A 82 16.99 -6.43 -11.27
C SER A 82 16.75 -5.47 -12.41
N THR A 83 17.35 -4.30 -12.27
CA THR A 83 17.29 -3.23 -13.27
C THR A 83 18.69 -2.70 -13.49
N SER A 84 19.21 -2.86 -14.72
CA SER A 84 20.48 -2.28 -15.16
C SER A 84 20.18 -1.04 -16.02
N SER A 85 20.53 0.10 -15.48
CA SER A 85 20.36 1.42 -16.11
C SER A 85 21.72 2.05 -16.42
N PRO A 86 21.80 3.16 -17.18
CA PRO A 86 23.07 3.85 -17.40
C PRO A 86 23.75 4.22 -16.09
N GLY A 87 24.88 3.62 -15.80
CA GLY A 87 25.67 3.87 -14.62
C GLY A 87 25.20 3.29 -13.29
N VAL A 88 24.08 2.55 -13.24
CA VAL A 88 23.50 2.05 -11.98
C VAL A 88 22.87 0.68 -12.16
N SER A 89 23.20 -0.24 -11.24
CA SER A 89 22.52 -1.53 -11.02
C SER A 89 21.66 -1.43 -9.76
N VAL A 90 20.41 -1.84 -9.85
CA VAL A 90 19.50 -1.98 -8.70
C VAL A 90 18.92 -3.38 -8.71
N ILE A 91 19.12 -4.11 -7.62
CA ILE A 91 18.61 -5.48 -7.46
C ILE A 91 17.70 -5.50 -6.24
N ALA A 92 16.45 -5.84 -6.43
CA ALA A 92 15.46 -6.04 -5.36
C ALA A 92 15.22 -7.54 -5.16
N ILE A 93 15.44 -8.00 -3.95
CA ILE A 93 15.25 -9.40 -3.55
C ILE A 93 14.07 -9.46 -2.61
N THR A 94 13.00 -10.07 -3.07
CA THR A 94 11.80 -10.32 -2.26
C THR A 94 11.91 -11.71 -1.64
N PHE A 95 11.74 -11.78 -0.33
CA PHE A 95 11.75 -13.02 0.43
C PHE A 95 10.34 -13.44 0.82
N ASN A 96 10.15 -14.71 1.15
CA ASN A 96 8.91 -15.21 1.72
C ASN A 96 8.57 -14.43 3.01
N LEU A 97 7.30 -14.08 3.19
CA LEU A 97 6.82 -13.25 4.32
C LEU A 97 7.16 -13.81 5.72
N GLU A 98 7.48 -15.08 5.82
CA GLU A 98 7.88 -15.73 7.07
C GLU A 98 9.33 -15.44 7.46
N LYS A 99 10.14 -14.95 6.50
CA LYS A 99 11.55 -14.66 6.73
C LYS A 99 11.73 -13.28 7.37
N LYS A 100 12.43 -13.25 8.50
CA LYS A 100 12.75 -11.97 9.16
C LYS A 100 13.70 -11.15 8.29
N ILE A 101 13.35 -9.88 8.05
CA ILE A 101 14.12 -8.97 7.19
C ILE A 101 15.56 -8.80 7.66
N ASP A 102 15.81 -8.79 8.99
CA ASP A 102 17.16 -8.68 9.55
C ASP A 102 18.07 -9.86 9.17
N VAL A 103 17.51 -11.07 9.19
CA VAL A 103 18.23 -12.28 8.79
C VAL A 103 18.51 -12.24 7.29
N ALA A 104 17.50 -11.90 6.48
CA ALA A 104 17.62 -11.76 5.04
C ALA A 104 18.71 -10.74 4.66
N PHE A 105 18.69 -9.57 5.28
CA PHE A 105 19.66 -8.50 5.07
C PHE A 105 21.09 -8.98 5.37
N ASN A 106 21.32 -9.61 6.53
CA ASN A 106 22.65 -10.09 6.91
C ASN A 106 23.17 -11.17 5.95
N GLU A 107 22.32 -12.10 5.53
CA GLU A 107 22.68 -13.13 4.56
C GLU A 107 23.02 -12.54 3.18
N VAL A 108 22.22 -11.59 2.69
CA VAL A 108 22.48 -10.88 1.44
C VAL A 108 23.78 -10.10 1.52
N GLN A 109 23.98 -9.34 2.60
CA GLN A 109 25.23 -8.59 2.83
C GLN A 109 26.46 -9.50 2.80
N ALA A 110 26.38 -10.67 3.44
CA ALA A 110 27.46 -11.65 3.41
C ALA A 110 27.75 -12.16 1.99
N LYS A 111 26.69 -12.42 1.18
CA LYS A 111 26.82 -12.86 -0.22
C LYS A 111 27.42 -11.77 -1.12
N VAL A 112 27.00 -10.53 -0.95
CA VAL A 112 27.55 -9.37 -1.67
C VAL A 112 29.03 -9.19 -1.36
N ASN A 113 29.42 -9.27 -0.09
CA ASN A 113 30.80 -9.14 0.33
C ASN A 113 31.74 -10.20 -0.30
N GLN A 114 31.22 -11.41 -0.61
CA GLN A 114 32.00 -12.46 -1.28
C GLN A 114 32.40 -12.11 -2.72
N VAL A 115 31.60 -11.27 -3.37
CA VAL A 115 31.81 -10.94 -4.80
C VAL A 115 32.41 -9.56 -5.05
N LEU A 116 32.67 -8.76 -4.00
CA LEU A 116 33.22 -7.40 -4.14
C LEU A 116 34.48 -7.36 -5.02
N ARG A 117 35.36 -8.34 -4.90
CA ARG A 117 36.63 -8.42 -5.68
C ARG A 117 36.42 -8.80 -7.15
N ARG A 118 35.20 -9.26 -7.51
CA ARG A 118 34.87 -9.63 -8.87
C ARG A 118 34.24 -8.48 -9.66
N LEU A 119 33.79 -7.45 -8.95
CA LEU A 119 33.24 -6.23 -9.55
C LEU A 119 34.35 -5.40 -10.19
N PRO A 120 34.00 -4.57 -11.20
CA PRO A 120 34.94 -3.59 -11.78
C PRO A 120 35.54 -2.69 -10.69
N ARG A 121 36.82 -2.32 -10.86
CA ARG A 121 37.51 -1.45 -9.88
C ARG A 121 36.89 -0.06 -9.75
N ASP A 122 36.27 0.40 -10.84
CA ASP A 122 35.62 1.73 -10.93
C ASP A 122 34.14 1.69 -10.43
N ALA A 123 33.64 0.53 -10.03
CA ALA A 123 32.33 0.42 -9.42
C ALA A 123 32.38 0.91 -7.97
N ASP A 124 31.41 1.76 -7.60
CA ASP A 124 31.21 2.11 -6.21
C ASP A 124 30.85 0.85 -5.39
N PRO A 125 31.23 0.77 -4.12
CA PRO A 125 30.85 -0.35 -3.27
C PRO A 125 29.34 -0.57 -3.24
N PRO A 126 28.82 -1.81 -3.41
CA PRO A 126 27.40 -2.09 -3.35
C PRO A 126 26.80 -1.66 -2.01
N VAL A 127 25.72 -0.90 -2.07
CA VAL A 127 24.94 -0.51 -0.90
C VAL A 127 23.77 -1.48 -0.76
N VAL A 128 23.80 -2.29 0.29
CA VAL A 128 22.69 -3.17 0.65
C VAL A 128 21.79 -2.44 1.65
N ALA A 129 20.50 -2.38 1.36
CA ALA A 129 19.53 -1.71 2.19
C ALA A 129 18.25 -2.56 2.35
N LYS A 130 17.64 -2.49 3.51
CA LYS A 130 16.28 -2.99 3.69
C LYS A 130 15.32 -2.04 2.95
N VAL A 131 14.44 -2.59 2.14
CA VAL A 131 13.38 -1.79 1.53
C VAL A 131 12.21 -1.76 2.50
N GLU A 132 12.07 -0.64 3.17
CA GLU A 132 10.86 -0.41 3.96
C GLU A 132 9.72 -0.09 3.01
N THR A 133 8.76 -0.99 2.89
CA THR A 133 7.60 -0.85 2.02
C THR A 133 6.69 0.30 2.44
N ASN A 134 6.78 0.73 3.69
CA ASN A 134 6.13 1.94 4.22
C ASN A 134 6.99 3.20 4.11
N ALA A 135 8.11 3.15 3.40
CA ALA A 135 9.03 4.27 3.21
C ALA A 135 8.55 5.31 2.18
N GLN A 136 7.28 5.29 1.80
CA GLN A 136 6.71 6.39 1.01
C GLN A 136 6.38 7.59 1.92
N PRO A 137 6.55 8.82 1.39
CA PRO A 137 6.20 9.99 2.16
C PRO A 137 4.71 10.00 2.54
N ILE A 138 4.45 10.13 3.84
CA ILE A 138 3.11 10.31 4.41
C ILE A 138 2.59 11.74 4.24
N MET A 139 3.50 12.66 3.94
CA MET A 139 3.22 14.07 3.70
C MET A 139 4.26 14.64 2.74
N TRP A 140 3.81 15.40 1.76
CA TRP A 140 4.67 16.18 0.89
C TRP A 140 4.49 17.67 1.18
N LEU A 141 5.62 18.37 1.30
CA LEU A 141 5.71 19.83 1.38
C LEU A 141 6.39 20.36 0.13
N ALA A 142 6.00 21.54 -0.34
CA ALA A 142 6.63 22.23 -1.44
C ALA A 142 7.22 23.55 -0.94
N LEU A 143 8.51 23.75 -1.15
CA LEU A 143 9.20 25.02 -0.86
C LEU A 143 9.26 25.85 -2.15
N GLN A 144 8.62 27.02 -2.13
CA GLN A 144 8.58 27.96 -3.25
C GLN A 144 9.00 29.36 -2.80
N GLY A 145 9.30 30.23 -3.77
CA GLY A 145 9.56 31.64 -3.49
C GLY A 145 10.41 32.29 -4.57
N ASP A 146 10.58 33.60 -4.45
CA ASP A 146 11.38 34.43 -5.35
C ASP A 146 12.89 34.26 -5.05
N ARG A 147 13.39 33.04 -5.31
CA ARG A 147 14.77 32.65 -5.11
C ARG A 147 15.24 31.75 -6.25
N THR A 148 16.55 31.70 -6.47
CA THR A 148 17.11 30.75 -7.45
C THR A 148 16.92 29.32 -6.99
N GLN A 149 16.85 28.39 -7.94
CA GLN A 149 16.75 26.96 -7.64
C GLN A 149 17.89 26.47 -6.72
N GLN A 150 19.08 27.04 -6.86
CA GLN A 150 20.22 26.75 -5.98
C GLN A 150 19.93 27.16 -4.53
N GLN A 151 19.42 28.36 -4.31
CA GLN A 151 19.08 28.85 -2.97
C GLN A 151 17.95 28.04 -2.33
N LEU A 152 16.92 27.68 -3.13
CA LEU A 152 15.83 26.82 -2.66
C LEU A 152 16.36 25.44 -2.25
N ASN A 153 17.21 24.80 -3.06
CA ASN A 153 17.80 23.51 -2.74
C ASN A 153 18.69 23.57 -1.49
N GLN A 154 19.56 24.58 -1.38
CA GLN A 154 20.42 24.75 -0.20
C GLN A 154 19.61 24.94 1.08
N TYR A 155 18.57 25.79 1.05
CA TYR A 155 17.71 26.02 2.20
C TYR A 155 16.92 24.75 2.56
N ALA A 156 16.38 24.02 1.57
CA ALA A 156 15.68 22.78 1.77
C ALA A 156 16.58 21.71 2.42
N ILE A 157 17.82 21.54 1.94
CA ILE A 157 18.77 20.52 2.41
C ILE A 157 19.36 20.91 3.77
N ASN A 158 19.87 22.13 3.90
CA ASN A 158 20.68 22.51 5.05
C ASN A 158 19.84 22.93 6.27
N VAL A 159 18.60 23.38 6.05
CA VAL A 159 17.74 23.91 7.11
C VAL A 159 16.50 23.05 7.29
N LEU A 160 15.62 22.98 6.28
CA LEU A 160 14.31 22.34 6.45
C LEU A 160 14.40 20.84 6.69
N LYS A 161 15.17 20.12 5.85
CA LYS A 161 15.37 18.67 5.97
C LYS A 161 15.86 18.31 7.36
N LYS A 162 16.96 18.97 7.81
CA LYS A 162 17.57 18.69 9.13
C LYS A 162 16.59 18.93 10.29
N ARG A 163 15.80 20.01 10.22
CA ARG A 163 14.84 20.33 11.27
C ARG A 163 13.64 19.39 11.26
N LEU A 164 13.15 18.99 10.09
CA LEU A 164 12.04 18.04 9.97
C LEU A 164 12.45 16.63 10.43
N GLU A 165 13.68 16.22 10.19
CA GLU A 165 14.22 14.92 10.64
C GLU A 165 14.41 14.82 12.16
N THR A 166 14.42 15.94 12.90
CA THR A 166 14.43 15.93 14.38
C THR A 166 13.08 15.65 15.02
N ILE A 167 12.01 15.56 14.23
CA ILE A 167 10.67 15.26 14.74
C ILE A 167 10.60 13.77 15.10
N ASP A 168 10.23 13.47 16.32
CA ASP A 168 10.05 12.11 16.77
C ASP A 168 9.01 11.36 15.92
N GLY A 169 9.41 10.23 15.37
CA GLY A 169 8.63 9.41 14.43
C GLY A 169 8.92 9.69 12.95
N VAL A 170 9.64 10.76 12.59
CA VAL A 170 10.16 10.98 11.25
C VAL A 170 11.44 10.16 11.06
N GLY A 171 11.48 9.31 10.05
CA GLY A 171 12.64 8.49 9.72
C GLY A 171 13.59 9.16 8.73
N GLU A 172 13.01 9.77 7.68
CA GLU A 172 13.76 10.42 6.60
C GLU A 172 12.92 11.53 5.98
N VAL A 173 13.58 12.56 5.45
CA VAL A 173 12.95 13.56 4.57
C VAL A 173 13.56 13.43 3.17
N ARG A 174 12.76 12.95 2.22
CA ARG A 174 13.14 12.80 0.80
C ARG A 174 12.93 14.09 0.05
N LEU A 175 13.85 14.38 -0.85
CA LEU A 175 13.80 15.60 -1.66
C LEU A 175 13.29 15.27 -3.06
N GLY A 176 12.30 16.02 -3.54
CA GLY A 176 11.82 16.00 -4.93
C GLY A 176 12.39 17.21 -5.67
N GLY A 177 12.93 16.98 -6.88
CA GLY A 177 13.61 18.01 -7.66
C GLY A 177 14.97 18.40 -7.08
N ARG A 178 15.63 17.49 -6.34
CA ARG A 178 16.94 17.72 -5.72
C ARG A 178 18.00 17.92 -6.78
N ARG A 179 18.73 19.03 -6.66
CA ARG A 179 19.95 19.28 -7.39
C ARG A 179 20.99 19.85 -6.45
N ASP A 180 22.04 19.07 -6.22
CA ASP A 180 23.10 19.46 -5.27
C ASP A 180 23.94 20.60 -5.87
N ARG A 181 24.41 21.53 -5.01
CA ARG A 181 25.36 22.57 -5.38
C ARG A 181 26.65 21.90 -5.85
N THR A 182 27.16 22.34 -6.98
CA THR A 182 28.36 21.79 -7.62
C THR A 182 29.10 22.92 -8.29
N ILE A 183 30.40 23.00 -8.08
CA ILE A 183 31.26 23.92 -8.81
C ILE A 183 31.58 23.27 -10.17
N ARG A 184 31.07 23.85 -11.25
CA ARG A 184 31.27 23.30 -12.59
C ARG A 184 32.38 24.03 -13.29
N ALA A 185 33.40 23.32 -13.76
CA ALA A 185 34.38 23.79 -14.69
C ALA A 185 34.01 23.30 -16.09
N GLU A 186 33.30 24.16 -16.84
CA GLU A 186 32.76 23.85 -18.17
C GLU A 186 33.81 24.15 -19.23
N LEU A 187 34.44 23.13 -19.80
CA LEU A 187 35.54 23.22 -20.75
C LEU A 187 35.09 23.65 -22.13
N TRP A 188 35.82 24.57 -22.74
CA TRP A 188 35.65 24.98 -24.15
C TRP A 188 36.63 24.24 -25.04
N PRO A 189 36.23 23.25 -25.85
CA PRO A 189 37.13 22.47 -26.70
C PRO A 189 37.98 23.32 -27.63
N ALA A 190 37.38 24.36 -28.24
CA ALA A 190 38.10 25.24 -29.14
C ALA A 190 39.20 26.05 -28.44
N ARG A 191 38.95 26.58 -27.25
CA ARG A 191 39.98 27.29 -26.45
C ARG A 191 41.05 26.33 -25.96
N MET A 192 40.67 25.14 -25.48
CA MET A 192 41.63 24.10 -25.07
C MET A 192 42.61 23.80 -26.22
N ALA A 193 42.08 23.59 -27.45
CA ALA A 193 42.91 23.36 -28.63
C ALA A 193 43.83 24.53 -28.92
N ALA A 194 43.32 25.77 -28.81
CA ALA A 194 44.12 26.98 -29.06
C ALA A 194 45.27 27.16 -28.05
N PHE A 195 45.03 26.86 -26.78
CA PHE A 195 46.05 26.91 -25.73
C PHE A 195 46.91 25.62 -25.66
N GLY A 196 46.57 24.61 -26.41
CA GLY A 196 47.25 23.33 -26.41
C GLY A 196 47.04 22.51 -25.13
N VAL A 197 45.88 22.66 -24.48
CA VAL A 197 45.51 21.98 -23.23
C VAL A 197 44.52 20.89 -23.52
N THR A 198 44.62 19.73 -22.84
CA THR A 198 43.68 18.61 -22.93
C THR A 198 42.87 18.50 -21.65
N ALA A 199 41.77 17.73 -21.68
CA ALA A 199 40.96 17.43 -20.49
C ALA A 199 41.79 16.77 -19.38
N GLN A 200 42.75 15.91 -19.74
CA GLN A 200 43.66 15.28 -18.80
C GLN A 200 44.59 16.29 -18.11
N ASP A 201 45.11 17.28 -18.84
CA ASP A 201 45.94 18.36 -18.25
C ASP A 201 45.16 19.13 -17.15
N VAL A 202 43.87 19.38 -17.37
CA VAL A 202 43.00 20.00 -16.38
C VAL A 202 42.82 19.08 -15.14
N SER A 203 42.58 17.82 -15.35
CA SER A 203 42.48 16.84 -14.23
C SER A 203 43.74 16.76 -13.42
N ASP A 204 44.92 16.69 -14.10
CA ASP A 204 46.21 16.61 -13.46
C ASP A 204 46.56 17.91 -12.72
N ALA A 205 46.13 19.06 -13.21
CA ALA A 205 46.27 20.32 -12.50
C ALA A 205 45.49 20.36 -11.20
N PHE A 206 44.24 19.94 -11.19
CA PHE A 206 43.46 19.80 -9.96
C PHE A 206 44.15 18.87 -8.96
N ALA A 207 44.68 17.74 -9.43
CA ALA A 207 45.37 16.76 -8.55
C ALA A 207 46.67 17.32 -7.93
N ARG A 208 47.28 18.36 -8.55
CA ARG A 208 48.50 18.96 -8.03
C ARG A 208 48.25 20.23 -7.22
N GLU A 209 47.31 21.08 -7.62
CA GLU A 209 47.14 22.43 -7.09
C GLU A 209 45.96 22.58 -6.11
N HIS A 210 45.00 21.64 -6.08
CA HIS A 210 43.86 21.64 -5.19
C HIS A 210 43.85 20.36 -4.33
N VAL A 211 44.69 20.32 -3.33
CA VAL A 211 45.05 19.12 -2.61
C VAL A 211 44.68 19.21 -1.13
N GLN A 212 44.18 18.16 -0.57
CA GLN A 212 43.98 18.03 0.86
C GLN A 212 45.02 17.09 1.47
N MET A 213 45.87 17.59 2.35
CA MET A 213 46.90 16.82 3.02
C MET A 213 46.95 17.17 4.51
N ALA A 214 47.28 16.17 5.34
CA ALA A 214 47.51 16.36 6.76
C ALA A 214 48.92 16.92 7.00
N GLY A 215 49.02 18.03 7.74
CA GLY A 215 50.30 18.67 8.06
C GLY A 215 51.02 18.10 9.30
N GLY A 216 50.30 17.29 10.12
CA GLY A 216 50.85 16.76 11.37
C GLY A 216 51.02 17.80 12.48
N PHE A 217 51.95 17.54 13.38
CA PHE A 217 52.19 18.40 14.55
C PHE A 217 53.67 18.82 14.61
N VAL A 218 53.87 20.06 15.02
CA VAL A 218 55.18 20.54 15.44
C VAL A 218 55.25 20.49 16.98
N VAL A 219 56.14 19.63 17.48
CA VAL A 219 56.26 19.39 18.93
C VAL A 219 57.49 20.12 19.44
N GLY A 220 57.31 21.11 20.31
CA GLY A 220 58.36 21.82 21.07
C GLY A 220 58.45 21.28 22.49
N GLU A 221 59.37 21.84 23.31
CA GLU A 221 59.56 21.40 24.68
C GLU A 221 58.33 21.55 25.58
N ASN A 222 57.55 22.58 25.37
CA ASN A 222 56.36 22.91 26.20
C ASN A 222 55.04 23.11 25.38
N THR A 223 55.08 23.05 24.08
CA THR A 223 53.96 23.31 23.23
C THR A 223 53.90 22.35 22.06
N GLU A 224 52.71 21.94 21.70
CA GLU A 224 52.43 21.20 20.49
C GLU A 224 51.47 22.03 19.61
N SER A 225 51.81 22.22 18.36
CA SER A 225 51.05 23.01 17.42
C SER A 225 50.65 22.16 16.21
N LEU A 226 49.33 22.11 15.94
CA LEU A 226 48.82 21.45 14.75
C LEU A 226 49.21 22.30 13.52
N VAL A 227 49.79 21.66 12.51
CA VAL A 227 50.04 22.30 11.22
C VAL A 227 48.79 22.12 10.32
N LYS A 228 48.08 23.21 10.07
CA LYS A 228 46.98 23.24 9.07
C LYS A 228 47.61 23.57 7.70
N LEU A 229 47.55 22.67 6.76
CA LEU A 229 47.90 22.94 5.36
C LEU A 229 46.67 23.43 4.65
N ASP A 230 46.70 24.67 4.19
CA ASP A 230 45.62 25.29 3.41
C ASP A 230 46.03 25.26 1.93
N LEU A 231 45.76 24.16 1.25
CA LEU A 231 46.18 23.85 -0.12
C LEU A 231 44.98 23.79 -1.09
N GLU A 232 43.79 24.17 -0.62
CA GLU A 232 42.57 24.20 -1.43
C GLU A 232 42.22 25.63 -1.85
N PHE A 233 41.55 25.79 -2.97
CA PHE A 233 40.96 27.09 -3.37
C PHE A 233 39.60 27.24 -2.68
N HIS A 234 39.40 28.33 -1.93
CA HIS A 234 38.18 28.63 -1.17
C HIS A 234 37.32 29.74 -1.78
N SER A 235 37.67 30.24 -2.93
CA SER A 235 36.84 31.17 -3.68
C SER A 235 36.85 30.83 -5.19
N ILE A 236 35.72 31.08 -5.82
CA ILE A 236 35.59 30.83 -7.27
C ILE A 236 36.61 31.61 -8.08
N ASP A 237 36.93 32.86 -7.69
CA ASP A 237 37.92 33.69 -8.41
C ASP A 237 39.34 33.20 -8.20
N ALA A 238 39.66 32.60 -7.06
CA ALA A 238 40.97 31.94 -6.88
C ALA A 238 41.06 30.65 -7.72
N LEU A 239 39.98 29.89 -7.78
CA LEU A 239 39.89 28.68 -8.60
C LEU A 239 40.02 28.99 -10.11
N LYS A 240 39.39 30.07 -10.61
CA LYS A 240 39.51 30.53 -11.98
C LYS A 240 40.99 30.80 -12.37
N ARG A 241 41.77 31.37 -11.45
CA ARG A 241 43.18 31.70 -11.63
C ARG A 241 44.14 30.53 -11.40
N MET A 242 43.64 29.33 -11.10
CA MET A 242 44.48 28.15 -11.00
C MET A 242 45.26 27.91 -12.30
N VAL A 243 46.57 27.72 -12.18
CA VAL A 243 47.43 27.45 -13.34
C VAL A 243 47.28 26.00 -13.75
N ILE A 244 46.84 25.76 -14.96
CA ILE A 244 46.61 24.39 -15.51
C ILE A 244 47.76 23.94 -16.41
N GLY A 245 48.54 24.84 -16.96
CA GLY A 245 49.66 24.55 -17.82
C GLY A 245 50.43 25.81 -18.23
N TRP A 246 51.35 25.64 -19.13
CA TRP A 246 52.21 26.73 -19.66
C TRP A 246 52.22 26.68 -21.16
N LYS A 247 52.11 27.86 -21.81
CA LYS A 247 52.25 28.01 -23.24
C LYS A 247 53.22 29.17 -23.51
N ASP A 248 54.25 28.95 -24.31
CA ASP A 248 55.26 29.94 -24.64
C ASP A 248 55.79 30.73 -23.42
N SER A 249 56.06 30.03 -22.31
CA SER A 249 56.47 30.56 -20.99
C SER A 249 55.43 31.45 -20.28
N ALA A 250 54.20 31.52 -20.73
CA ALA A 250 53.09 32.17 -20.09
C ALA A 250 52.17 31.13 -19.38
N PRO A 251 51.74 31.38 -18.13
CA PRO A 251 50.83 30.50 -17.45
C PRO A 251 49.47 30.50 -18.19
N VAL A 252 48.88 29.32 -18.31
CA VAL A 252 47.48 29.14 -18.77
C VAL A 252 46.63 28.90 -17.55
N HIS A 253 45.67 29.76 -17.32
CA HIS A 253 44.73 29.67 -16.20
C HIS A 253 43.49 28.85 -16.56
N LEU A 254 42.80 28.37 -15.56
CA LEU A 254 41.56 27.60 -15.76
C LEU A 254 40.50 28.41 -16.51
N GLU A 255 40.38 29.71 -16.24
CA GLU A 255 39.44 30.61 -16.90
C GLU A 255 39.73 30.83 -18.40
N ASP A 256 40.96 30.56 -18.85
CA ASP A 256 41.30 30.66 -20.27
C ASP A 256 40.65 29.54 -21.10
N VAL A 257 40.40 28.38 -20.50
CA VAL A 257 39.91 27.18 -21.19
C VAL A 257 38.57 26.67 -20.66
N ALA A 258 38.12 27.17 -19.51
CA ALA A 258 36.88 26.77 -18.87
C ALA A 258 36.08 27.96 -18.37
N GLU A 259 34.75 27.80 -18.30
CA GLU A 259 33.86 28.64 -17.54
C GLU A 259 33.67 28.01 -16.17
N VAL A 260 34.08 28.68 -15.10
CA VAL A 260 33.89 28.16 -13.73
C VAL A 260 32.62 28.78 -13.17
N VAL A 261 31.64 27.94 -12.91
CA VAL A 261 30.31 28.34 -12.46
C VAL A 261 29.98 27.71 -11.14
N ASP A 262 29.59 28.53 -10.13
CA ASP A 262 28.93 28.03 -8.94
C ASP A 262 27.46 27.72 -9.28
N GLY A 263 27.11 26.47 -9.42
CA GLY A 263 25.82 26.05 -9.94
C GLY A 263 25.28 24.81 -9.28
N LEU A 264 24.53 24.05 -10.03
CA LEU A 264 23.88 22.82 -9.62
C LEU A 264 24.39 21.64 -10.47
N THR A 265 24.25 20.43 -9.94
CA THR A 265 24.45 19.19 -10.71
C THR A 265 23.62 19.17 -11.99
N ASP A 266 23.95 18.27 -12.92
CA ASP A 266 23.26 18.16 -14.21
C ASP A 266 21.74 18.18 -14.03
N ASN A 267 21.02 18.82 -14.96
CA ASN A 267 19.58 18.95 -14.92
C ASN A 267 18.89 17.62 -15.28
N ARG A 268 18.75 16.74 -14.30
CA ARG A 268 18.09 15.43 -14.45
C ARG A 268 16.86 15.26 -13.59
N GLN A 269 16.57 16.22 -12.72
CA GLN A 269 15.40 16.21 -11.84
C GLN A 269 14.74 17.59 -11.83
N LEU A 270 13.42 17.59 -11.87
CA LEU A 270 12.61 18.80 -11.79
C LEU A 270 11.40 18.53 -10.89
N ALA A 271 11.02 19.54 -10.09
CA ALA A 271 9.76 19.53 -9.34
C ALA A 271 9.02 20.84 -9.56
N ARG A 272 7.69 20.75 -9.73
CA ARG A 272 6.78 21.89 -9.76
C ARG A 272 5.59 21.66 -8.85
N PHE A 273 5.08 22.72 -8.28
CA PHE A 273 3.84 22.73 -7.54
C PHE A 273 2.94 23.82 -8.10
N ASN A 274 1.75 23.43 -8.57
CA ASN A 274 0.80 24.32 -9.25
C ASN A 274 1.48 25.16 -10.37
N GLY A 275 2.24 24.49 -11.25
CA GLY A 275 2.91 25.10 -12.39
C GLY A 275 4.22 25.84 -12.07
N GLU A 276 4.55 26.14 -10.81
CA GLU A 276 5.76 26.87 -10.40
C GLU A 276 6.86 25.92 -9.90
N THR A 277 8.12 26.28 -10.20
CA THR A 277 9.27 25.49 -9.76
C THR A 277 9.38 25.46 -8.24
N THR A 278 9.63 24.28 -7.70
CA THR A 278 9.69 24.03 -6.26
C THR A 278 10.78 23.03 -5.88
N VAL A 279 11.05 22.93 -4.59
CA VAL A 279 11.75 21.79 -3.99
C VAL A 279 10.76 21.04 -3.09
N GLY A 280 10.48 19.79 -3.43
CA GLY A 280 9.60 18.94 -2.64
C GLY A 280 10.34 18.35 -1.43
N LEU A 281 9.65 18.29 -0.27
CA LEU A 281 10.13 17.61 0.93
C LEU A 281 9.10 16.55 1.31
N GLY A 282 9.42 15.30 1.06
CA GLY A 282 8.58 14.13 1.37
C GLY A 282 8.95 13.55 2.73
N ILE A 283 8.03 13.61 3.68
CA ILE A 283 8.23 13.13 5.05
C ILE A 283 7.92 11.65 5.13
N VAL A 284 8.92 10.84 5.40
CA VAL A 284 8.83 9.39 5.58
C VAL A 284 8.83 9.09 7.08
N LYS A 285 7.88 8.29 7.53
CA LYS A 285 7.77 7.89 8.94
C LYS A 285 8.69 6.72 9.28
N VAL A 286 9.07 6.62 10.54
CA VAL A 286 9.66 5.39 11.10
C VAL A 286 8.58 4.29 11.09
N THR A 287 8.99 3.09 10.79
CA THR A 287 8.13 1.91 10.76
C THR A 287 7.37 1.72 12.10
N ASN A 288 6.11 1.30 12.03
CA ASN A 288 5.22 1.11 13.20
C ASN A 288 4.91 2.37 14.03
N THR A 289 5.05 3.56 13.47
CA THR A 289 4.68 4.80 14.13
C THR A 289 3.32 5.32 13.64
N ASN A 290 2.64 6.11 14.46
CA ASN A 290 1.32 6.67 14.18
C ASN A 290 1.40 7.78 13.12
N THR A 291 0.84 7.53 11.93
CA THR A 291 0.85 8.47 10.81
C THR A 291 0.20 9.81 11.15
N VAL A 292 -0.98 9.78 11.79
CA VAL A 292 -1.74 10.99 12.13
C VAL A 292 -0.96 11.84 13.13
N ALA A 293 -0.42 11.23 14.18
CA ALA A 293 0.34 11.94 15.21
C ALA A 293 1.62 12.59 14.66
N ILE A 294 2.32 11.91 13.73
CA ILE A 294 3.53 12.48 13.10
C ILE A 294 3.16 13.68 12.23
N VAL A 295 2.12 13.54 11.40
CA VAL A 295 1.66 14.64 10.55
C VAL A 295 1.24 15.85 11.38
N ASP A 296 0.58 15.65 12.52
CA ASP A 296 0.19 16.74 13.42
C ASP A 296 1.41 17.40 14.05
N LYS A 297 2.42 16.63 14.52
CA LYS A 297 3.69 17.18 15.00
C LYS A 297 4.42 17.99 13.92
N VAL A 298 4.40 17.49 12.66
CA VAL A 298 5.01 18.19 11.52
C VAL A 298 4.29 19.51 11.26
N LYS A 299 2.94 19.50 11.25
CA LYS A 299 2.14 20.73 11.08
C LYS A 299 2.40 21.72 12.22
N GLU A 300 2.40 21.25 13.46
CA GLU A 300 2.70 22.08 14.62
C GLU A 300 4.07 22.73 14.50
N LYS A 301 5.11 21.97 14.16
CA LYS A 301 6.46 22.51 13.95
C LYS A 301 6.52 23.46 12.76
N LEU A 302 5.76 23.17 11.70
CA LEU A 302 5.68 24.01 10.52
C LEU A 302 5.09 25.39 10.88
N GLU A 303 3.98 25.43 11.61
CA GLU A 303 3.29 26.68 11.97
C GLU A 303 4.03 27.47 13.05
N ASN A 304 4.51 26.80 14.09
CA ASN A 304 5.05 27.47 15.28
C ASN A 304 6.55 27.80 15.16
N GLU A 305 7.30 27.04 14.35
CA GLU A 305 8.77 27.21 14.28
C GLU A 305 9.25 27.55 12.87
N LEU A 306 8.86 26.76 11.84
CA LEU A 306 9.49 26.85 10.53
C LEU A 306 8.96 28.07 9.74
N ARG A 307 7.65 28.28 9.63
CA ARG A 307 7.05 29.41 8.90
C ARG A 307 7.47 30.78 9.45
N PRO A 308 7.48 31.03 10.77
CA PRO A 308 7.93 32.31 11.31
C PRO A 308 9.40 32.60 11.07
N GLN A 309 10.24 31.59 10.83
CA GLN A 309 11.68 31.71 10.61
C GLN A 309 12.06 31.65 9.12
N LEU A 310 11.08 31.55 8.22
CA LEU A 310 11.36 31.56 6.80
C LEU A 310 11.95 32.91 6.36
N PRO A 311 13.00 32.89 5.51
CA PRO A 311 13.46 34.11 4.85
C PRO A 311 12.32 34.78 4.07
N PRO A 312 12.28 36.12 4.02
CA PRO A 312 11.26 36.84 3.28
C PRO A 312 11.18 36.37 1.82
N GLY A 313 9.97 36.18 1.32
CA GLY A 313 9.71 35.71 -0.05
C GLY A 313 9.72 34.19 -0.23
N LEU A 314 10.01 33.39 0.82
CA LEU A 314 9.83 31.94 0.80
C LEU A 314 8.49 31.52 1.39
N GLN A 315 7.90 30.49 0.82
CA GLN A 315 6.64 29.87 1.29
C GLN A 315 6.76 28.34 1.31
N ILE A 316 6.10 27.74 2.30
CA ILE A 316 5.98 26.28 2.38
C ILE A 316 4.51 25.92 2.28
N HIS A 317 4.19 25.10 1.26
CA HIS A 317 2.85 24.59 1.01
C HIS A 317 2.75 23.10 1.37
N VAL A 318 1.59 22.69 1.86
CA VAL A 318 1.28 21.27 2.06
C VAL A 318 0.67 20.74 0.76
N VAL A 319 1.40 19.86 0.09
CA VAL A 319 1.01 19.25 -1.20
C VAL A 319 0.03 18.11 -0.97
N SER A 320 0.43 17.14 -0.14
CA SER A 320 -0.37 15.97 0.18
C SER A 320 -0.18 15.58 1.65
N ASN A 321 -1.18 14.91 2.21
CA ASN A 321 -1.22 14.56 3.62
C ASN A 321 -2.12 13.34 3.83
N ASP A 322 -1.54 12.21 4.17
CA ASP A 322 -2.24 10.94 4.38
C ASP A 322 -3.17 10.96 5.59
N ALA A 323 -2.86 11.79 6.61
CA ALA A 323 -3.68 11.88 7.82
C ALA A 323 -5.12 12.37 7.54
N VAL A 324 -5.33 13.20 6.50
CA VAL A 324 -6.67 13.68 6.14
C VAL A 324 -7.57 12.51 5.79
N TYR A 325 -7.14 11.68 4.85
CA TYR A 325 -7.92 10.52 4.41
C TYR A 325 -8.09 9.48 5.53
N ILE A 326 -7.05 9.24 6.35
CA ILE A 326 -7.15 8.35 7.51
C ILE A 326 -8.21 8.83 8.49
N LEU A 327 -8.21 10.13 8.82
CA LEU A 327 -9.20 10.73 9.73
C LEU A 327 -10.61 10.71 9.14
N GLU A 328 -10.77 10.93 7.84
CA GLU A 328 -12.06 10.82 7.17
C GLU A 328 -12.64 9.40 7.29
N ILE A 329 -11.85 8.35 7.03
CA ILE A 329 -12.27 6.95 7.21
C ILE A 329 -12.63 6.67 8.66
N VAL A 330 -11.77 7.07 9.60
CA VAL A 330 -12.00 6.83 11.04
C VAL A 330 -13.28 7.52 11.50
N ASN A 331 -13.53 8.76 11.07
CA ASN A 331 -14.74 9.50 11.44
C ASN A 331 -15.98 8.89 10.79
N ALA A 332 -15.96 8.56 9.49
CA ALA A 332 -17.07 7.89 8.82
C ALA A 332 -17.44 6.57 9.51
N LEU A 333 -16.44 5.77 9.90
CA LEU A 333 -16.69 4.52 10.61
C LEU A 333 -17.21 4.74 12.04
N LYS A 334 -16.74 5.79 12.75
CA LYS A 334 -17.32 6.18 14.04
C LYS A 334 -18.80 6.56 13.92
N GLU A 335 -19.17 7.30 12.87
CA GLU A 335 -20.56 7.65 12.57
C GLU A 335 -21.38 6.37 12.32
N HIS A 336 -20.93 5.48 11.47
CA HIS A 336 -21.59 4.19 11.22
C HIS A 336 -21.71 3.33 12.48
N LEU A 337 -20.71 3.36 13.39
CA LEU A 337 -20.77 2.66 14.69
C LEU A 337 -21.90 3.21 15.57
N VAL A 338 -22.05 4.52 15.63
CA VAL A 338 -23.12 5.18 16.41
C VAL A 338 -24.49 4.93 15.78
N GLU A 339 -24.62 5.14 14.47
CA GLU A 339 -25.85 4.89 13.72
C GLU A 339 -26.28 3.43 13.82
N GLY A 340 -25.36 2.49 13.59
CA GLY A 340 -25.62 1.06 13.70
C GLY A 340 -26.06 0.65 15.10
N THR A 341 -25.45 1.22 16.14
CA THR A 341 -25.86 0.99 17.54
C THR A 341 -27.26 1.50 17.83
N LEU A 342 -27.60 2.70 17.34
CA LEU A 342 -28.93 3.27 17.52
C LEU A 342 -29.99 2.48 16.76
N LEU A 343 -29.68 2.05 15.53
CA LEU A 343 -30.60 1.20 14.74
C LEU A 343 -30.81 -0.18 15.37
N ALA A 344 -29.74 -0.79 15.90
CA ALA A 344 -29.83 -2.03 16.64
C ALA A 344 -30.71 -1.88 17.89
N ALA A 345 -30.53 -0.81 18.67
CA ALA A 345 -31.37 -0.50 19.83
C ALA A 345 -32.83 -0.28 19.44
N LEU A 346 -33.09 0.37 18.29
CA LEU A 346 -34.44 0.58 17.75
C LEU A 346 -35.12 -0.75 17.44
N VAL A 347 -34.41 -1.70 16.81
CA VAL A 347 -34.94 -3.06 16.54
C VAL A 347 -35.32 -3.73 17.82
N VAL A 348 -34.41 -3.77 18.81
CA VAL A 348 -34.68 -4.38 20.11
C VAL A 348 -35.91 -3.76 20.78
N TRP A 349 -36.05 -2.42 20.73
CA TRP A 349 -37.21 -1.74 21.25
C TRP A 349 -38.50 -2.13 20.51
N LEU A 350 -38.47 -2.22 19.21
CA LEU A 350 -39.63 -2.59 18.38
C LEU A 350 -40.14 -4.01 18.73
N PHE A 351 -39.23 -4.96 18.93
CA PHE A 351 -39.57 -6.34 19.23
C PHE A 351 -39.97 -6.57 20.69
N LEU A 352 -39.27 -5.97 21.65
CA LEU A 352 -39.48 -6.18 23.08
C LEU A 352 -40.47 -5.17 23.71
N GLN A 353 -40.67 -4.04 23.03
CA GLN A 353 -41.55 -2.94 23.49
C GLN A 353 -41.27 -2.46 24.93
N SER A 354 -40.04 -2.67 25.40
CA SER A 354 -39.58 -2.32 26.71
C SER A 354 -38.31 -1.46 26.65
N VAL A 355 -38.42 -0.21 27.07
CA VAL A 355 -37.27 0.73 27.08
C VAL A 355 -36.16 0.21 28.00
N ARG A 356 -36.51 -0.42 29.13
CA ARG A 356 -35.50 -0.98 30.08
C ARG A 356 -34.75 -2.16 29.47
N ALA A 357 -35.44 -3.07 28.79
CA ALA A 357 -34.81 -4.17 28.07
C ALA A 357 -33.89 -3.65 26.97
N THR A 358 -34.32 -2.63 26.23
CA THR A 358 -33.51 -1.98 25.19
C THR A 358 -32.24 -1.36 25.77
N ILE A 359 -32.31 -0.65 26.90
CA ILE A 359 -31.13 -0.04 27.57
C ILE A 359 -30.15 -1.11 28.01
N ILE A 360 -30.63 -2.26 28.54
CA ILE A 360 -29.77 -3.37 28.98
C ILE A 360 -28.94 -3.89 27.80
N VAL A 361 -29.57 -4.15 26.66
CA VAL A 361 -28.87 -4.60 25.45
C VAL A 361 -27.97 -3.50 24.89
N ALA A 362 -28.47 -2.26 24.81
CA ALA A 362 -27.70 -1.13 24.33
C ALA A 362 -26.44 -0.84 25.15
N LEU A 363 -26.46 -1.15 26.47
CA LEU A 363 -25.27 -1.00 27.30
C LEU A 363 -24.23 -2.09 27.08
N ALA A 364 -24.62 -3.29 26.66
CA ALA A 364 -23.70 -4.37 26.37
C ALA A 364 -22.79 -4.05 25.14
N ILE A 365 -23.29 -3.27 24.16
CA ILE A 365 -22.54 -2.93 22.95
C ILE A 365 -21.27 -2.11 23.27
N PRO A 366 -21.34 -0.93 23.90
CA PRO A 366 -20.13 -0.16 24.18
C PRO A 366 -19.17 -0.86 25.12
N VAL A 367 -19.64 -1.64 26.09
CA VAL A 367 -18.76 -2.43 26.97
C VAL A 367 -17.96 -3.47 26.18
N SER A 368 -18.60 -4.17 25.25
CA SER A 368 -17.93 -5.17 24.42
C SER A 368 -16.99 -4.53 23.40
N LEU A 369 -17.39 -3.41 22.78
CA LEU A 369 -16.53 -2.66 21.85
C LEU A 369 -15.29 -2.10 22.54
N MET A 370 -15.42 -1.56 23.77
CA MET A 370 -14.27 -1.10 24.54
C MET A 370 -13.32 -2.25 24.88
N GLY A 371 -13.86 -3.41 25.21
CA GLY A 371 -13.06 -4.62 25.38
C GLY A 371 -12.32 -5.04 24.11
N ALA A 372 -12.96 -4.97 22.94
CA ALA A 372 -12.32 -5.23 21.66
C ALA A 372 -11.22 -4.21 21.32
N ILE A 373 -11.42 -2.92 21.63
CA ILE A 373 -10.41 -1.87 21.49
C ILE A 373 -9.20 -2.15 22.39
N ALA A 374 -9.42 -2.59 23.63
CA ALA A 374 -8.33 -3.00 24.50
C ALA A 374 -7.52 -4.15 23.88
N VAL A 375 -8.18 -5.13 23.26
CA VAL A 375 -7.52 -6.24 22.57
C VAL A 375 -6.65 -5.73 21.41
N ILE A 376 -7.13 -4.79 20.59
CA ILE A 376 -6.35 -4.17 19.50
C ILE A 376 -5.02 -3.65 20.05
N TYR A 377 -5.06 -2.92 21.15
CA TYR A 377 -3.87 -2.34 21.79
C TYR A 377 -2.91 -3.42 22.33
N PHE A 378 -3.42 -4.39 23.07
CA PHE A 378 -2.58 -5.44 23.68
C PHE A 378 -1.91 -6.35 22.65
N PHE A 379 -2.51 -6.54 21.47
CA PHE A 379 -1.90 -7.27 20.35
C PHE A 379 -0.99 -6.40 19.48
N GLY A 380 -0.83 -5.11 19.80
CA GLY A 380 0.06 -4.19 19.06
C GLY A 380 -0.48 -3.79 17.69
N TYR A 381 -1.79 -3.88 17.48
CA TYR A 381 -2.43 -3.43 16.23
C TYR A 381 -2.79 -1.95 16.31
N THR A 382 -2.96 -1.33 15.12
CA THR A 382 -3.41 0.05 14.96
C THR A 382 -4.91 0.10 14.63
N LEU A 383 -5.55 1.26 14.88
CA LEU A 383 -6.85 1.56 14.29
C LEU A 383 -6.67 1.84 12.81
N ASN A 384 -7.12 0.94 11.99
CA ASN A 384 -7.01 0.99 10.54
C ASN A 384 -8.32 0.49 9.91
N SER A 385 -8.44 0.59 8.59
CA SER A 385 -9.66 0.21 7.87
C SER A 385 -10.17 -1.19 8.24
N LEU A 386 -9.27 -2.16 8.47
CA LEU A 386 -9.67 -3.54 8.77
C LEU A 386 -10.05 -3.76 10.23
N THR A 387 -9.32 -3.17 11.18
CA THR A 387 -9.69 -3.26 12.60
C THR A 387 -11.00 -2.52 12.88
N LEU A 388 -11.22 -1.38 12.22
CA LEU A 388 -12.47 -0.62 12.31
C LEU A 388 -13.64 -1.36 11.63
N LEU A 389 -13.38 -2.02 10.50
CA LEU A 389 -14.36 -2.90 9.85
C LEU A 389 -14.75 -4.06 10.77
N GLY A 390 -13.77 -4.64 11.50
CA GLY A 390 -14.03 -5.65 12.52
C GLY A 390 -14.91 -5.13 13.65
N LEU A 391 -14.66 -3.91 14.14
CA LEU A 391 -15.49 -3.26 15.17
C LEU A 391 -16.91 -2.98 14.67
N LEU A 392 -17.06 -2.50 13.43
CA LEU A 392 -18.38 -2.28 12.82
C LEU A 392 -19.21 -3.56 12.77
N LEU A 393 -18.58 -4.63 12.34
CA LEU A 393 -19.19 -5.95 12.26
C LEU A 393 -19.57 -6.51 13.63
N LEU A 394 -18.74 -6.24 14.65
CA LEU A 394 -19.02 -6.65 16.02
C LEU A 394 -20.32 -6.08 16.56
N ILE A 395 -20.81 -4.91 16.12
CA ILE A 395 -22.07 -4.36 16.61
C ILE A 395 -23.21 -5.35 16.37
N GLY A 396 -23.34 -5.86 15.16
CA GLY A 396 -24.41 -6.80 14.82
C GLY A 396 -24.28 -8.14 15.59
N VAL A 397 -23.04 -8.62 15.75
CA VAL A 397 -22.75 -9.92 16.38
C VAL A 397 -22.86 -9.87 17.91
N VAL A 398 -22.37 -8.77 18.52
CA VAL A 398 -22.36 -8.57 19.98
C VAL A 398 -23.76 -8.43 20.56
N VAL A 399 -24.62 -7.69 19.84
CA VAL A 399 -26.02 -7.49 20.26
C VAL A 399 -26.77 -8.80 20.33
N ASP A 400 -26.48 -9.72 19.43
CA ASP A 400 -27.17 -10.98 19.26
C ASP A 400 -27.06 -11.89 20.52
N ASP A 401 -25.87 -12.03 21.12
CA ASP A 401 -25.68 -12.81 22.35
C ASP A 401 -26.49 -12.23 23.53
N ALA A 402 -26.43 -10.91 23.67
CA ALA A 402 -27.18 -10.22 24.74
C ALA A 402 -28.68 -10.31 24.52
N ILE A 403 -29.15 -10.26 23.25
CA ILE A 403 -30.56 -10.42 22.88
C ILE A 403 -31.08 -11.79 23.25
N VAL A 404 -30.38 -12.88 22.88
CA VAL A 404 -30.81 -14.26 23.15
C VAL A 404 -30.94 -14.51 24.63
N VAL A 405 -29.97 -14.05 25.42
CA VAL A 405 -30.00 -14.18 26.89
C VAL A 405 -31.16 -13.37 27.50
N LEU A 406 -31.29 -12.11 27.10
CA LEU A 406 -32.32 -11.21 27.62
C LEU A 406 -33.72 -11.69 27.23
N GLU A 407 -33.92 -12.09 25.98
CA GLU A 407 -35.21 -12.56 25.49
C GLU A 407 -35.68 -13.83 26.26
N ASN A 408 -34.77 -14.78 26.50
CA ASN A 408 -35.11 -15.96 27.24
C ASN A 408 -35.42 -15.65 28.71
N ILE A 409 -34.66 -14.73 29.34
CA ILE A 409 -34.98 -14.23 30.70
C ILE A 409 -36.33 -13.50 30.70
N PHE A 410 -36.63 -12.72 29.66
CA PHE A 410 -37.90 -12.01 29.51
C PHE A 410 -39.06 -13.01 29.40
N ARG A 411 -38.93 -14.05 28.58
CA ARG A 411 -39.92 -15.16 28.48
C ARG A 411 -40.13 -15.87 29.80
N HIS A 412 -39.08 -16.23 30.53
CA HIS A 412 -39.20 -16.82 31.87
C HIS A 412 -39.97 -15.93 32.82
N ARG A 413 -39.68 -14.61 32.78
CA ARG A 413 -40.33 -13.64 33.64
C ARG A 413 -41.78 -13.40 33.30
N GLU A 414 -42.17 -13.60 32.02
CA GLU A 414 -43.54 -13.40 31.55
C GLU A 414 -44.41 -14.64 31.77
N GLU A 415 -43.85 -15.86 31.54
CA GLU A 415 -44.61 -17.09 31.41
C GLU A 415 -44.37 -18.12 32.55
N LEU A 416 -43.18 -18.13 33.14
CA LEU A 416 -42.74 -19.25 34.00
C LEU A 416 -42.41 -18.85 35.43
N ASP A 417 -41.66 -17.78 35.68
CA ASP A 417 -41.11 -17.41 36.97
C ASP A 417 -41.51 -16.00 37.41
N ALA A 418 -42.31 -15.88 38.50
CA ALA A 418 -42.71 -14.55 38.99
C ALA A 418 -41.59 -13.76 39.66
N ASP A 419 -40.55 -14.43 40.24
CA ASP A 419 -39.42 -13.76 40.87
C ASP A 419 -38.34 -13.32 39.87
N PRO A 420 -37.90 -12.06 39.89
CA PRO A 420 -36.91 -11.55 38.94
C PRO A 420 -35.57 -12.27 38.99
N VAL A 421 -35.14 -12.70 40.16
CA VAL A 421 -33.86 -13.38 40.37
C VAL A 421 -33.92 -14.82 39.85
N SER A 422 -34.99 -15.56 40.18
CA SER A 422 -35.21 -16.93 39.69
C SER A 422 -35.36 -16.95 38.17
N ALA A 423 -36.17 -16.04 37.60
CA ALA A 423 -36.36 -15.89 36.16
C ALA A 423 -35.01 -15.59 35.43
N ALA A 424 -34.17 -14.73 36.01
CA ALA A 424 -32.86 -14.40 35.42
C ALA A 424 -31.90 -15.60 35.50
N VAL A 425 -31.88 -16.37 36.62
CA VAL A 425 -31.01 -17.54 36.75
C VAL A 425 -31.46 -18.66 35.84
N ASN A 426 -32.73 -19.01 35.85
CA ASN A 426 -33.28 -20.12 35.08
C ASN A 426 -33.25 -19.80 33.57
N GLY A 427 -33.70 -18.60 33.19
CA GLY A 427 -33.72 -18.17 31.80
C GLY A 427 -32.32 -18.03 31.19
N ALA A 428 -31.35 -17.55 31.97
CA ALA A 428 -29.96 -17.51 31.48
C ALA A 428 -29.39 -18.92 31.34
N ASN A 429 -29.57 -19.78 32.35
CA ASN A 429 -29.01 -21.15 32.35
C ASN A 429 -29.58 -22.04 31.25
N GLU A 430 -30.82 -21.87 30.84
CA GLU A 430 -31.42 -22.58 29.69
C GLU A 430 -30.68 -22.35 28.39
N VAL A 431 -30.12 -21.14 28.19
CA VAL A 431 -29.49 -20.78 26.92
C VAL A 431 -27.96 -20.70 26.97
N VAL A 432 -27.33 -20.82 28.17
CA VAL A 432 -25.87 -20.72 28.32
C VAL A 432 -25.13 -21.63 27.36
N PHE A 433 -25.54 -22.89 27.26
CA PHE A 433 -24.88 -23.89 26.43
C PHE A 433 -24.99 -23.52 24.93
N ALA A 434 -26.18 -23.16 24.51
CA ALA A 434 -26.42 -22.76 23.12
C ALA A 434 -25.66 -21.46 22.71
N VAL A 435 -25.56 -20.50 23.63
CA VAL A 435 -24.81 -19.24 23.39
C VAL A 435 -23.30 -19.50 23.32
N ILE A 436 -22.73 -20.31 24.23
CA ILE A 436 -21.33 -20.74 24.17
C ILE A 436 -21.06 -21.49 22.86
N ALA A 437 -21.96 -22.40 22.48
CA ALA A 437 -21.90 -23.18 21.26
C ALA A 437 -21.81 -22.26 20.01
N ALA A 438 -22.72 -21.32 19.93
CA ALA A 438 -22.80 -20.39 18.83
C ALA A 438 -21.55 -19.48 18.76
N THR A 439 -21.06 -19.04 19.91
CA THR A 439 -19.85 -18.21 19.99
C THR A 439 -18.60 -19.00 19.57
N LEU A 440 -18.44 -20.26 20.05
CA LEU A 440 -17.32 -21.12 19.65
C LEU A 440 -17.39 -21.49 18.17
N ALA A 441 -18.60 -21.69 17.63
CA ALA A 441 -18.81 -21.88 16.19
C ALA A 441 -18.31 -20.66 15.39
N LEU A 442 -18.63 -19.44 15.83
CA LEU A 442 -18.16 -18.22 15.20
C LEU A 442 -16.64 -18.05 15.31
N VAL A 443 -16.06 -18.31 16.48
CA VAL A 443 -14.60 -18.30 16.68
C VAL A 443 -13.91 -19.31 15.76
N SER A 444 -14.48 -20.52 15.57
CA SER A 444 -13.91 -21.54 14.70
C SER A 444 -13.84 -21.14 13.23
N ILE A 445 -14.64 -20.17 12.82
CA ILE A 445 -14.66 -19.63 11.44
C ILE A 445 -13.59 -18.58 11.24
N PHE A 446 -13.33 -17.74 12.24
CA PHE A 446 -12.29 -16.71 12.14
C PHE A 446 -10.89 -17.20 12.51
N ALA A 447 -10.77 -18.24 13.32
CA ALA A 447 -9.49 -18.82 13.71
C ALA A 447 -8.61 -19.22 12.49
N PRO A 448 -9.12 -19.87 11.43
CA PRO A 448 -8.35 -20.18 10.23
C PRO A 448 -7.75 -18.96 9.54
N VAL A 449 -8.45 -17.82 9.59
CA VAL A 449 -7.98 -16.57 8.97
C VAL A 449 -6.73 -16.02 9.68
N ILE A 450 -6.61 -16.24 11.00
CA ILE A 450 -5.42 -15.84 11.77
C ILE A 450 -4.17 -16.60 11.30
N PHE A 451 -4.34 -17.83 10.83
CA PHE A 451 -3.26 -18.72 10.37
C PHE A 451 -3.02 -18.66 8.85
N MET A 452 -3.74 -17.78 8.13
CA MET A 452 -3.49 -17.61 6.70
C MET A 452 -2.10 -17.03 6.45
N SER A 453 -1.38 -17.62 5.49
CA SER A 453 -0.10 -17.12 4.99
C SER A 453 -0.32 -16.11 3.85
N GLY A 454 0.77 -15.42 3.46
CA GLY A 454 0.74 -14.43 2.38
C GLY A 454 0.33 -13.04 2.83
N ILE A 455 0.35 -12.09 1.89
CA ILE A 455 -0.01 -10.68 2.12
C ILE A 455 -1.43 -10.57 2.67
N ILE A 456 -2.36 -11.32 2.09
CA ILE A 456 -3.76 -11.35 2.49
C ILE A 456 -3.93 -11.83 3.92
N GLY A 457 -3.19 -12.88 4.30
CA GLY A 457 -3.21 -13.37 5.68
C GLY A 457 -2.76 -12.31 6.68
N GLN A 458 -1.71 -11.56 6.36
CA GLN A 458 -1.24 -10.46 7.20
C GLN A 458 -2.28 -9.32 7.30
N PHE A 459 -2.91 -8.95 6.17
CA PHE A 459 -3.98 -7.95 6.16
C PHE A 459 -5.13 -8.35 7.08
N PHE A 460 -5.64 -9.58 6.95
CA PHE A 460 -6.83 -10.01 7.67
C PHE A 460 -6.58 -10.52 9.09
N ARG A 461 -5.33 -10.74 9.44
CA ARG A 461 -4.97 -11.20 10.78
C ARG A 461 -5.46 -10.25 11.87
N SER A 462 -5.28 -8.94 11.70
CA SER A 462 -5.75 -7.94 12.65
C SER A 462 -7.28 -7.93 12.75
N PHE A 463 -7.99 -8.00 11.63
CA PHE A 463 -9.44 -8.14 11.57
C PHE A 463 -9.93 -9.40 12.29
N ALA A 464 -9.36 -10.57 11.96
CA ALA A 464 -9.75 -11.84 12.54
C ALA A 464 -9.52 -11.89 14.07
N VAL A 465 -8.42 -11.32 14.56
CA VAL A 465 -8.14 -11.19 15.99
C VAL A 465 -9.18 -10.29 16.65
N VAL A 466 -9.46 -9.12 16.10
CA VAL A 466 -10.46 -8.18 16.65
C VAL A 466 -11.83 -8.83 16.75
N VAL A 467 -12.28 -9.51 15.69
CA VAL A 467 -13.59 -10.18 15.69
C VAL A 467 -13.61 -11.36 16.66
N THR A 468 -12.60 -12.22 16.63
CA THR A 468 -12.53 -13.40 17.51
C THR A 468 -12.57 -13.01 18.99
N PHE A 469 -11.70 -12.12 19.41
CA PHE A 469 -11.66 -11.69 20.80
C PHE A 469 -12.83 -10.78 21.17
N GLY A 470 -13.32 -9.96 20.24
CA GLY A 470 -14.51 -9.13 20.44
C GLY A 470 -15.76 -9.98 20.71
N VAL A 471 -15.92 -11.09 19.99
CA VAL A 471 -17.01 -12.05 20.20
C VAL A 471 -16.85 -12.78 21.53
N LEU A 472 -15.62 -13.14 21.95
CA LEU A 472 -15.37 -13.73 23.27
C LEU A 472 -15.67 -12.73 24.40
N VAL A 473 -15.33 -11.47 24.25
CA VAL A 473 -15.70 -10.40 25.19
C VAL A 473 -17.21 -10.23 25.24
N SER A 474 -17.91 -10.30 24.10
CA SER A 474 -19.37 -10.27 24.02
C SER A 474 -20.01 -11.41 24.79
N LEU A 475 -19.52 -12.63 24.59
CA LEU A 475 -19.96 -13.80 25.35
C LEU A 475 -19.83 -13.58 26.87
N PHE A 476 -18.68 -13.04 27.28
CA PHE A 476 -18.45 -12.76 28.69
C PHE A 476 -19.43 -11.70 29.22
N VAL A 477 -19.66 -10.63 28.50
CA VAL A 477 -20.61 -9.54 28.86
C VAL A 477 -22.04 -10.06 28.90
N SER A 478 -22.45 -10.85 27.90
CA SER A 478 -23.83 -11.39 27.81
C SER A 478 -24.14 -12.45 28.88
N LEU A 479 -23.12 -13.17 29.38
CA LEU A 479 -23.31 -14.13 30.48
C LEU A 479 -23.07 -13.53 31.86
N THR A 480 -22.57 -12.29 31.97
CA THR A 480 -22.33 -11.65 33.30
C THR A 480 -23.18 -10.39 33.49
N LEU A 481 -22.96 -9.37 32.66
CA LEU A 481 -23.61 -8.06 32.79
C LEU A 481 -25.11 -8.17 32.47
N THR A 482 -25.49 -8.79 31.37
CA THR A 482 -26.88 -8.87 30.91
C THR A 482 -27.78 -9.58 31.91
N PRO A 483 -27.49 -10.82 32.42
CA PRO A 483 -28.32 -11.46 33.41
C PRO A 483 -28.43 -10.69 34.74
N MET A 484 -27.32 -10.08 35.16
CA MET A 484 -27.28 -9.26 36.38
C MET A 484 -28.19 -8.03 36.23
N LEU A 485 -28.12 -7.32 35.11
CA LEU A 485 -28.98 -6.16 34.83
C LEU A 485 -30.47 -6.59 34.73
N CYS A 486 -30.76 -7.71 34.06
CA CYS A 486 -32.12 -8.25 33.98
C CYS A 486 -32.72 -8.58 35.36
N SER A 487 -31.94 -9.21 36.25
CA SER A 487 -32.41 -9.57 37.60
C SER A 487 -32.81 -8.35 38.46
N ARG A 488 -32.29 -7.17 38.17
CA ARG A 488 -32.50 -5.96 38.98
C ARG A 488 -33.32 -4.88 38.32
N PHE A 489 -33.20 -4.71 37.01
CA PHE A 489 -33.79 -3.59 36.29
C PHE A 489 -34.93 -3.97 35.32
N LEU A 490 -35.10 -5.26 35.02
CA LEU A 490 -36.17 -5.74 34.16
C LEU A 490 -37.50 -5.78 34.95
N THR A 491 -38.39 -4.83 34.63
CA THR A 491 -39.73 -4.81 35.20
C THR A 491 -40.73 -5.23 34.14
N MET A 492 -41.62 -6.13 34.52
CA MET A 492 -42.80 -6.51 33.73
C MET A 492 -43.91 -5.53 33.97
N ARG A 493 -44.71 -5.25 32.94
CA ARG A 493 -45.93 -4.49 33.07
C ARG A 493 -47.02 -5.41 33.63
N GLU A 494 -47.81 -4.91 34.58
CA GLU A 494 -48.94 -5.66 35.10
C GLU A 494 -49.96 -5.91 33.99
N HIS A 495 -50.55 -7.13 33.98
CA HIS A 495 -51.64 -7.48 33.07
C HIS A 495 -52.82 -6.53 33.29
N GLY A 496 -53.10 -5.61 32.34
CA GLY A 496 -54.26 -4.70 32.45
C GLY A 496 -53.95 -3.23 32.10
N GLN A 497 -52.68 -2.83 31.84
CA GLN A 497 -52.40 -1.47 31.41
C GLN A 497 -52.69 -1.27 29.92
N HIS A 498 -53.37 -0.16 29.57
CA HIS A 498 -53.75 0.16 28.22
C HIS A 498 -52.57 0.21 27.25
N HIS A 499 -52.59 -0.67 26.27
CA HIS A 499 -51.63 -0.60 25.12
C HIS A 499 -51.92 0.68 24.32
N ASN A 500 -50.90 1.48 24.10
CA ASN A 500 -50.95 2.52 23.08
C ASN A 500 -51.40 1.90 21.74
N ARG A 501 -52.24 2.60 20.94
CA ARG A 501 -52.71 2.10 19.64
C ARG A 501 -51.58 1.57 18.74
N PHE A 502 -50.39 2.14 18.85
CA PHE A 502 -49.20 1.75 18.11
C PHE A 502 -48.67 0.39 18.62
N GLN A 503 -48.52 0.17 19.92
CA GLN A 503 -48.07 -1.09 20.49
C GLN A 503 -49.05 -2.23 20.18
N ALA A 504 -50.35 -2.00 20.30
CA ALA A 504 -51.37 -2.97 19.92
C ALA A 504 -51.36 -3.29 18.39
N ALA A 505 -50.97 -2.36 17.54
CA ALA A 505 -50.79 -2.62 16.10
C ALA A 505 -49.58 -3.53 15.83
N ILE A 506 -48.44 -3.26 16.47
CA ILE A 506 -47.24 -4.09 16.36
C ILE A 506 -47.52 -5.51 16.87
N GLU A 507 -48.12 -5.68 18.03
CA GLU A 507 -48.45 -6.97 18.60
C GLU A 507 -49.41 -7.77 17.71
N ARG A 508 -50.42 -7.12 17.10
CA ARG A 508 -51.28 -7.76 16.11
C ARG A 508 -50.48 -8.18 14.87
N GLY A 509 -49.49 -7.39 14.44
CA GLY A 509 -48.56 -7.72 13.38
C GLY A 509 -47.78 -8.99 13.68
N PHE A 510 -47.16 -9.08 14.85
CA PHE A 510 -46.40 -10.26 15.28
C PHE A 510 -47.29 -11.51 15.43
N ARG A 511 -48.47 -11.41 15.98
CA ARG A 511 -49.44 -12.54 16.04
C ARG A 511 -49.85 -13.04 14.66
N ARG A 512 -50.06 -12.15 13.68
CA ARG A 512 -50.31 -12.55 12.30
C ARG A 512 -49.10 -13.23 11.65
N LEU A 513 -47.89 -12.73 11.91
CA LEU A 513 -46.64 -13.31 11.43
C LEU A 513 -46.44 -14.70 12.03
N ASP A 514 -46.66 -14.88 13.33
CA ASP A 514 -46.58 -16.18 13.98
C ASP A 514 -47.58 -17.19 13.40
N ALA A 515 -48.85 -16.75 13.22
CA ALA A 515 -49.86 -17.62 12.63
C ALA A 515 -49.56 -17.94 11.14
N PHE A 516 -48.94 -17.02 10.41
CA PHE A 516 -48.47 -17.27 9.05
C PHE A 516 -47.30 -18.30 9.04
N TYR A 517 -46.32 -18.10 9.92
CA TYR A 517 -45.17 -18.97 10.05
C TYR A 517 -45.53 -20.40 10.44
N ARG A 518 -46.44 -20.57 11.42
CA ARG A 518 -46.97 -21.89 11.82
C ARG A 518 -47.61 -22.60 10.65
N ARG A 519 -48.42 -21.90 9.85
CA ARG A 519 -49.05 -22.46 8.63
C ARG A 519 -48.01 -22.82 7.56
N LEU A 520 -47.01 -22.01 7.39
CA LEU A 520 -45.94 -22.28 6.44
C LEU A 520 -45.10 -23.47 6.85
N LEU A 521 -44.74 -23.54 8.14
CA LEU A 521 -43.99 -24.67 8.70
C LEU A 521 -44.76 -25.99 8.55
N ALA A 522 -46.05 -26.00 8.92
CA ALA A 522 -46.89 -27.20 8.77
C ALA A 522 -46.95 -27.66 7.31
N ARG A 523 -47.04 -26.72 6.35
CA ARG A 523 -47.01 -27.06 4.91
C ARG A 523 -45.64 -27.58 4.47
N ALA A 524 -44.56 -27.00 4.97
CA ALA A 524 -43.19 -27.41 4.66
C ALA A 524 -42.94 -28.85 5.17
N LEU A 525 -43.37 -29.17 6.39
CA LEU A 525 -43.24 -30.50 6.95
C LEU A 525 -44.09 -31.53 6.20
N ALA A 526 -45.30 -31.15 5.77
CA ALA A 526 -46.16 -32.00 4.95
C ALA A 526 -45.62 -32.25 3.54
N HIS A 527 -44.85 -31.30 2.98
CA HIS A 527 -44.28 -31.39 1.64
C HIS A 527 -42.73 -31.36 1.63
N ARG A 528 -42.11 -32.09 2.55
CA ARG A 528 -40.67 -32.07 2.80
C ARG A 528 -39.83 -32.27 1.53
N TRP A 529 -40.20 -33.13 0.62
CA TRP A 529 -39.48 -33.37 -0.63
C TRP A 529 -39.53 -32.17 -1.59
N LYS A 530 -40.65 -31.42 -1.61
CA LYS A 530 -40.72 -30.19 -2.43
C LYS A 530 -39.78 -29.09 -1.88
N VAL A 531 -39.67 -29.00 -0.56
CA VAL A 531 -38.75 -28.07 0.11
C VAL A 531 -37.31 -28.45 -0.18
N VAL A 532 -36.94 -29.72 -0.09
CA VAL A 532 -35.60 -30.23 -0.43
C VAL A 532 -35.27 -29.92 -1.89
N LEU A 533 -36.20 -30.18 -2.80
CA LEU A 533 -36.04 -29.88 -4.23
C LEU A 533 -35.83 -28.40 -4.46
N LEU A 534 -36.64 -27.53 -3.83
CA LEU A 534 -36.49 -26.08 -3.92
C LEU A 534 -35.13 -25.63 -3.41
N THR A 535 -34.70 -26.16 -2.27
CA THR A 535 -33.37 -25.86 -1.71
C THR A 535 -32.25 -26.27 -2.67
N LEU A 536 -32.33 -27.46 -3.26
CA LEU A 536 -31.34 -27.92 -4.25
C LEU A 536 -31.35 -27.06 -5.51
N LEU A 537 -32.51 -26.64 -5.99
CA LEU A 537 -32.61 -25.70 -7.12
C LEU A 537 -31.98 -24.33 -6.78
N THR A 538 -32.24 -23.82 -5.58
CA THR A 538 -31.63 -22.58 -5.11
C THR A 538 -30.12 -22.74 -5.00
N VAL A 539 -29.63 -23.84 -4.41
CA VAL A 539 -28.19 -24.14 -4.36
C VAL A 539 -27.61 -24.27 -5.78
N GLY A 540 -28.30 -24.93 -6.71
CA GLY A 540 -27.90 -25.02 -8.10
C GLY A 540 -27.82 -23.66 -8.81
N SER A 541 -28.68 -22.70 -8.46
CA SER A 541 -28.63 -21.35 -9.02
C SER A 541 -27.37 -20.58 -8.64
N SER A 542 -26.62 -21.04 -7.64
CA SER A 542 -25.35 -20.41 -7.24
C SER A 542 -24.35 -20.35 -8.38
N ALA A 543 -24.31 -21.39 -9.23
CA ALA A 543 -23.42 -21.44 -10.39
C ALA A 543 -23.67 -20.24 -11.33
N LEU A 544 -24.94 -19.85 -11.52
CA LEU A 544 -25.29 -18.69 -12.33
C LEU A 544 -24.77 -17.37 -11.72
N PHE A 545 -24.94 -17.17 -10.43
CA PHE A 545 -24.47 -15.94 -9.78
C PHE A 545 -22.96 -15.85 -9.71
N PHE A 546 -22.28 -16.95 -9.35
CA PHE A 546 -20.81 -16.98 -9.28
C PHE A 546 -20.11 -16.77 -10.63
N THR A 547 -20.79 -17.11 -11.75
CA THR A 547 -20.26 -16.86 -13.10
C THR A 547 -20.46 -15.45 -13.57
N HIS A 548 -21.52 -14.76 -13.11
CA HIS A 548 -21.87 -13.40 -13.56
C HIS A 548 -21.37 -12.29 -12.63
N VAL A 549 -20.99 -12.60 -11.38
CA VAL A 549 -20.39 -11.60 -10.49
C VAL A 549 -18.95 -11.34 -10.91
N GLY A 550 -18.61 -10.08 -11.15
CA GLY A 550 -17.25 -9.64 -11.43
C GLY A 550 -16.31 -10.00 -10.28
N LYS A 551 -15.07 -10.39 -10.59
CA LYS A 551 -14.05 -10.77 -9.60
C LYS A 551 -12.89 -9.80 -9.66
N THR A 552 -12.66 -9.06 -8.57
CA THR A 552 -11.56 -8.10 -8.44
C THR A 552 -10.76 -8.41 -7.18
N PHE A 553 -9.54 -7.90 -7.09
CA PHE A 553 -8.73 -8.05 -5.88
C PHE A 553 -9.29 -7.16 -4.77
N THR A 554 -9.30 -5.85 -5.02
CA THR A 554 -9.86 -4.82 -4.14
C THR A 554 -10.72 -3.86 -4.96
N PRO A 555 -11.75 -3.24 -4.38
CA PRO A 555 -12.47 -2.16 -5.05
C PRO A 555 -11.56 -0.92 -5.16
N GLU A 556 -11.77 -0.12 -6.21
CA GLU A 556 -11.11 1.18 -6.35
C GLU A 556 -11.65 2.13 -5.28
N GLN A 557 -10.73 2.78 -4.54
CA GLN A 557 -11.07 3.72 -3.46
C GLN A 557 -11.02 5.15 -3.96
N ASP A 558 -11.93 5.97 -3.49
CA ASP A 558 -11.90 7.41 -3.69
C ASP A 558 -11.11 8.09 -2.56
N GLU A 559 -9.83 8.30 -2.80
CA GLU A 559 -8.92 8.95 -1.85
C GLU A 559 -8.85 10.47 -2.03
N GLY A 560 -9.56 11.01 -3.03
CA GLY A 560 -9.40 12.41 -3.43
C GLY A 560 -7.99 12.74 -3.96
N ARG A 561 -7.24 11.72 -4.40
CA ARG A 561 -5.92 11.90 -5.01
C ARG A 561 -5.60 10.75 -5.96
N PHE A 562 -4.84 11.05 -7.00
CA PHE A 562 -4.41 10.08 -7.99
C PHE A 562 -3.05 10.45 -8.58
N LEU A 563 -2.47 9.52 -9.33
CA LEU A 563 -1.19 9.71 -10.00
C LEU A 563 -1.40 9.81 -11.51
N VAL A 564 -0.68 10.73 -12.14
CA VAL A 564 -0.58 10.78 -13.59
C VAL A 564 0.86 10.49 -13.97
N TYR A 565 1.05 9.44 -14.73
CA TYR A 565 2.36 9.05 -15.26
C TYR A 565 2.51 9.54 -16.69
N LEU A 566 3.63 10.18 -16.96
CA LEU A 566 4.04 10.62 -18.29
C LEU A 566 5.30 9.89 -18.72
N ARG A 567 5.33 9.37 -19.92
CA ARG A 567 6.51 8.78 -20.53
C ARG A 567 6.73 9.38 -21.93
N ALA A 568 7.77 10.18 -22.07
CA ALA A 568 8.25 10.69 -23.33
C ALA A 568 9.06 9.61 -24.10
N PRO A 569 9.28 9.75 -25.41
CA PRO A 569 10.13 8.86 -26.18
C PRO A 569 11.52 8.70 -25.57
N LEU A 570 12.15 7.56 -25.79
CA LEU A 570 13.54 7.34 -25.38
C LEU A 570 14.47 8.34 -26.07
N GLY A 571 15.44 8.83 -25.31
CA GLY A 571 16.35 9.89 -25.79
C GLY A 571 15.81 11.32 -25.68
N SER A 572 14.56 11.48 -25.18
CA SER A 572 14.03 12.84 -24.91
C SER A 572 14.84 13.55 -23.83
N SER A 573 15.09 14.84 -24.01
CA SER A 573 15.68 15.71 -23.01
C SER A 573 14.70 16.00 -21.88
N ILE A 574 15.19 16.52 -20.76
CA ILE A 574 14.33 16.94 -19.65
C ILE A 574 13.38 18.08 -20.08
N ASP A 575 13.84 18.99 -20.94
CA ASP A 575 13.04 20.12 -21.44
C ASP A 575 11.89 19.63 -22.33
N TYR A 576 12.16 18.62 -23.17
CA TYR A 576 11.10 17.99 -23.96
C TYR A 576 10.04 17.35 -23.03
N THR A 577 10.48 16.58 -22.05
CA THR A 577 9.59 15.94 -21.07
C THR A 577 8.81 16.97 -20.27
N ASP A 578 9.47 18.06 -19.86
CA ASP A 578 8.86 19.19 -19.16
C ASP A 578 7.77 19.86 -20.00
N SER A 579 8.04 20.09 -21.29
CA SER A 579 7.05 20.69 -22.20
C SER A 579 5.77 19.82 -22.29
N ARG A 580 5.89 18.49 -22.24
CA ARG A 580 4.74 17.55 -22.24
C ARG A 580 4.07 17.49 -20.90
N LEU A 581 4.84 17.58 -19.82
CA LEU A 581 4.30 17.61 -18.47
C LEU A 581 3.45 18.86 -18.22
N ARG A 582 3.85 20.01 -18.77
CA ARG A 582 3.02 21.25 -18.76
C ARG A 582 1.69 21.08 -19.51
N MET A 583 1.63 20.25 -20.56
CA MET A 583 0.37 19.92 -21.21
C MET A 583 -0.53 19.05 -20.30
N VAL A 584 0.08 18.16 -19.50
CA VAL A 584 -0.67 17.39 -18.49
C VAL A 584 -1.24 18.32 -17.44
N GLU A 585 -0.43 19.23 -16.88
CA GLU A 585 -0.85 20.23 -15.90
C GLU A 585 -2.00 21.08 -16.47
N ALA A 586 -1.93 21.51 -17.72
CA ALA A 586 -2.99 22.26 -18.37
C ALA A 586 -4.31 21.48 -18.46
N VAL A 587 -4.27 20.18 -18.79
CA VAL A 587 -5.47 19.31 -18.82
C VAL A 587 -6.04 19.12 -17.41
N LEU A 588 -5.19 18.96 -16.38
CA LEU A 588 -5.65 18.83 -15.01
C LEU A 588 -6.33 20.11 -14.51
N ASN A 589 -5.79 21.27 -14.84
CA ASN A 589 -6.33 22.60 -14.49
C ASN A 589 -7.66 22.95 -15.20
N GLU A 590 -8.10 22.17 -16.20
CA GLU A 590 -9.45 22.30 -16.78
C GLU A 590 -10.56 21.80 -15.84
N HIS A 591 -10.22 21.10 -14.76
CA HIS A 591 -11.15 20.46 -13.84
C HIS A 591 -11.07 21.15 -12.47
N ASP A 592 -12.11 21.89 -12.11
CA ASP A 592 -12.21 22.64 -10.83
C ASP A 592 -12.12 21.72 -9.60
N GLU A 593 -12.41 20.43 -9.77
CA GLU A 593 -12.28 19.43 -8.71
C GLU A 593 -10.84 19.13 -8.32
N ILE A 594 -9.85 19.50 -9.16
CA ILE A 594 -8.42 19.31 -8.88
C ILE A 594 -7.88 20.59 -8.25
N VAL A 595 -7.53 20.51 -6.98
CA VAL A 595 -7.12 21.68 -6.18
C VAL A 595 -5.61 21.91 -6.21
N THR A 596 -4.82 20.83 -6.24
CA THR A 596 -3.36 20.94 -6.28
C THR A 596 -2.75 19.87 -7.17
N GLU A 597 -1.66 20.23 -7.80
CA GLU A 597 -0.85 19.34 -8.61
C GLU A 597 0.63 19.48 -8.21
N PHE A 598 1.30 18.34 -8.07
CA PHE A 598 2.72 18.28 -7.80
C PHE A 598 3.40 17.41 -8.85
N ALA A 599 4.10 18.06 -9.75
CA ALA A 599 4.73 17.45 -10.89
C ALA A 599 6.23 17.20 -10.64
N LEU A 600 6.70 16.01 -11.01
CA LEU A 600 8.06 15.55 -10.79
C LEU A 600 8.61 14.90 -12.06
N ILE A 601 9.85 15.21 -12.44
CA ILE A 601 10.60 14.51 -13.50
C ILE A 601 11.86 13.91 -12.88
N GLY A 602 12.26 12.72 -13.34
CA GLY A 602 13.50 12.07 -12.95
C GLY A 602 13.47 11.45 -11.55
N LEU A 603 12.30 11.06 -11.07
CA LEU A 603 12.16 10.31 -9.81
C LEU A 603 12.79 8.91 -9.92
N GLY A 604 13.48 8.51 -8.86
CA GLY A 604 14.08 7.18 -8.73
C GLY A 604 15.59 7.18 -8.89
N SER A 605 16.21 6.05 -8.55
CA SER A 605 17.67 5.87 -8.58
C SER A 605 18.28 5.96 -9.97
N ALA A 606 17.50 5.68 -11.02
CA ALA A 606 17.97 5.73 -12.41
C ALA A 606 17.93 7.14 -13.04
N GLY A 607 17.24 8.12 -12.43
CA GLY A 607 17.16 9.49 -12.90
C GLY A 607 16.74 9.62 -14.38
N GLN A 608 15.74 8.86 -14.81
CA GLN A 608 15.26 8.84 -16.19
C GLN A 608 14.49 10.12 -16.50
N VAL A 609 15.10 11.00 -17.29
CA VAL A 609 14.54 12.33 -17.63
C VAL A 609 13.33 12.26 -18.58
N ASN A 610 13.10 11.13 -19.23
CA ASN A 610 11.94 10.93 -20.11
C ASN A 610 10.68 10.45 -19.35
N GLN A 611 10.73 10.42 -18.02
CA GLN A 611 9.61 10.01 -17.17
C GLN A 611 9.20 11.16 -16.24
N GLY A 612 7.90 11.44 -16.23
CA GLY A 612 7.28 12.38 -15.32
C GLY A 612 6.14 11.74 -14.53
N THR A 613 5.91 12.25 -13.34
CA THR A 613 4.79 11.85 -12.48
C THR A 613 4.14 13.10 -11.91
N VAL A 614 2.81 13.19 -11.97
CA VAL A 614 2.05 14.24 -11.28
C VAL A 614 1.23 13.60 -10.19
N VAL A 615 1.33 14.12 -8.97
CA VAL A 615 0.44 13.82 -7.86
C VAL A 615 -0.66 14.87 -7.89
N ALA A 616 -1.86 14.49 -8.28
CA ALA A 616 -3.02 15.36 -8.31
C ALA A 616 -3.90 15.11 -7.07
N ARG A 617 -4.34 16.19 -6.41
CA ARG A 617 -5.25 16.15 -5.28
C ARG A 617 -6.55 16.84 -5.64
N MET A 618 -7.65 16.16 -5.40
CA MET A 618 -9.01 16.69 -5.58
C MET A 618 -9.48 17.45 -4.35
N ALA A 619 -10.51 18.26 -4.54
CA ALA A 619 -11.26 18.88 -3.46
C ALA A 619 -11.84 17.81 -2.50
N PRO A 620 -12.13 18.15 -1.24
CA PRO A 620 -12.79 17.24 -0.31
C PRO A 620 -14.10 16.67 -0.90
N ARG A 621 -14.45 15.43 -0.52
CA ARG A 621 -15.60 14.69 -1.10
C ARG A 621 -16.92 15.46 -1.04
N ASN A 622 -17.13 16.25 0.00
CA ASN A 622 -18.32 17.07 0.22
C ASN A 622 -18.35 18.38 -0.60
N GLU A 623 -17.23 18.76 -1.21
CA GLU A 623 -17.09 19.98 -2.03
C GLU A 623 -17.08 19.72 -3.53
N ARG A 624 -17.09 18.46 -3.97
CA ARG A 624 -17.05 18.06 -5.39
C ARG A 624 -18.28 17.29 -5.81
N GLN A 625 -18.63 17.41 -7.08
CA GLN A 625 -19.82 16.76 -7.67
C GLN A 625 -19.51 15.41 -8.31
N ILE A 626 -18.22 15.15 -8.63
CA ILE A 626 -17.77 13.95 -9.33
C ILE A 626 -16.80 13.16 -8.43
N SER A 627 -16.93 11.85 -8.43
CA SER A 627 -16.01 10.96 -7.72
C SER A 627 -14.69 10.80 -8.48
N GLN A 628 -13.64 10.33 -7.77
CA GLN A 628 -12.37 10.00 -8.42
C GLN A 628 -12.54 8.91 -9.49
N GLN A 629 -13.39 7.91 -9.23
CA GLN A 629 -13.66 6.81 -10.16
C GLN A 629 -14.34 7.29 -11.46
N GLU A 630 -15.17 8.33 -11.38
CA GLU A 630 -15.81 8.93 -12.54
C GLU A 630 -14.89 9.90 -13.30
N LEU A 631 -14.01 10.63 -12.58
CA LEU A 631 -13.09 11.57 -13.17
C LEU A 631 -11.94 10.88 -13.93
N LEU A 632 -11.39 9.79 -13.38
CA LEU A 632 -10.24 9.10 -13.98
C LEU A 632 -10.43 8.64 -15.43
N PRO A 633 -11.58 8.03 -15.83
CA PRO A 633 -11.84 7.70 -17.23
C PRO A 633 -11.85 8.93 -18.16
N ILE A 634 -12.45 10.03 -17.72
CA ILE A 634 -12.50 11.30 -18.48
C ILE A 634 -11.09 11.85 -18.69
N LEU A 635 -10.30 11.90 -17.62
CA LEU A 635 -8.90 12.32 -17.70
C LEU A 635 -8.07 11.42 -18.61
N ARG A 636 -8.25 10.09 -18.52
CA ARG A 636 -7.54 9.14 -19.38
C ARG A 636 -7.79 9.41 -20.86
N GLU A 637 -9.00 9.76 -21.25
CA GLU A 637 -9.35 10.10 -22.63
C GLU A 637 -8.67 11.39 -23.09
N LYS A 638 -8.73 12.46 -22.30
CA LYS A 638 -8.08 13.73 -22.60
C LYS A 638 -6.55 13.64 -22.62
N LEU A 639 -5.97 13.03 -21.59
CA LEU A 639 -4.52 12.86 -21.47
C LEU A 639 -3.94 11.99 -22.59
N ALA A 640 -4.74 11.09 -23.12
CA ALA A 640 -4.38 10.27 -24.27
C ALA A 640 -4.11 11.05 -25.55
N GLN A 641 -4.62 12.28 -25.65
CA GLN A 641 -4.48 13.13 -26.83
C GLN A 641 -3.17 13.96 -26.82
N ILE A 642 -2.40 13.95 -25.72
CA ILE A 642 -1.14 14.67 -25.62
C ILE A 642 -0.13 14.10 -26.63
N PRO A 643 0.33 14.90 -27.62
CA PRO A 643 1.19 14.40 -28.66
C PRO A 643 2.62 14.18 -28.13
N GLY A 644 3.31 13.15 -28.64
CA GLY A 644 4.72 12.91 -28.36
C GLY A 644 5.02 12.40 -26.95
N ALA A 645 4.01 11.96 -26.18
CA ALA A 645 4.18 11.29 -24.92
C ALA A 645 3.07 10.24 -24.67
N ARG A 646 3.34 9.26 -23.87
CA ARG A 646 2.32 8.35 -23.32
C ARG A 646 1.95 8.84 -21.94
N VAL A 647 0.67 9.16 -21.74
CA VAL A 647 0.18 9.68 -20.47
C VAL A 647 -1.01 8.85 -20.00
N PHE A 648 -1.02 8.50 -18.72
CA PHE A 648 -2.13 7.76 -18.11
C PHE A 648 -2.30 8.11 -16.64
N ALA A 649 -3.56 8.22 -16.23
CA ALA A 649 -3.95 8.45 -14.85
C ALA A 649 -4.29 7.12 -14.16
N ALA A 650 -3.77 6.93 -12.96
CA ALA A 650 -3.97 5.74 -12.14
C ALA A 650 -4.33 6.11 -10.69
N PRO A 651 -5.14 5.30 -10.00
CA PRO A 651 -5.37 5.49 -8.57
C PRO A 651 -4.08 5.28 -7.77
N TYR A 652 -4.05 5.78 -6.55
CA TYR A 652 -2.94 5.52 -5.63
C TYR A 652 -2.84 4.00 -5.35
N PRO A 653 -1.65 3.41 -5.40
CA PRO A 653 -1.49 1.98 -5.17
C PRO A 653 -1.80 1.61 -3.71
N MET A 654 -2.50 0.50 -3.49
CA MET A 654 -2.82 -0.02 -2.16
C MET A 654 -1.54 -0.48 -1.43
N VAL A 655 -0.65 -1.14 -2.16
CA VAL A 655 0.66 -1.55 -1.64
C VAL A 655 1.68 -0.51 -2.10
N GLN A 656 2.32 0.13 -1.14
CA GLN A 656 3.31 1.15 -1.42
C GLN A 656 4.51 0.56 -2.18
N GLY A 657 5.06 1.34 -3.11
CA GLY A 657 6.19 0.91 -3.96
C GLY A 657 5.80 0.12 -5.20
N GLN A 658 4.53 -0.28 -5.35
CA GLN A 658 4.00 -0.87 -6.57
C GLN A 658 3.28 0.18 -7.43
N ARG A 659 3.06 -0.15 -8.70
CA ARG A 659 2.19 0.66 -9.56
C ARG A 659 0.72 0.37 -9.30
N GLY A 660 -0.15 1.34 -9.56
CA GLY A 660 -1.59 1.24 -9.26
C GLY A 660 -2.42 0.42 -10.25
N GLU A 661 -1.85 -0.01 -11.38
CA GLU A 661 -2.57 -0.80 -12.38
C GLU A 661 -2.88 -2.21 -11.88
N PRO A 662 -4.14 -2.68 -11.98
CA PRO A 662 -4.54 -3.98 -11.42
C PRO A 662 -3.90 -5.19 -12.13
N LEU A 663 -3.77 -5.14 -13.45
CA LEU A 663 -3.17 -6.22 -14.24
C LEU A 663 -1.69 -5.94 -14.45
N GLN A 664 -0.84 -6.67 -13.73
CA GLN A 664 0.60 -6.60 -13.85
C GLN A 664 1.16 -8.00 -14.12
N PHE A 665 2.05 -8.09 -15.10
CA PHE A 665 2.70 -9.36 -15.45
C PHE A 665 4.05 -9.11 -16.09
N VAL A 666 4.90 -10.12 -16.06
CA VAL A 666 6.24 -10.08 -16.63
C VAL A 666 6.41 -11.18 -17.65
N LEU A 667 6.91 -10.83 -18.84
CA LEU A 667 7.40 -11.76 -19.84
C LEU A 667 8.88 -12.03 -19.56
N THR A 668 9.28 -13.27 -19.38
CA THR A 668 10.67 -13.66 -19.10
C THR A 668 11.22 -14.58 -20.19
N GLY A 669 12.54 -14.53 -20.40
CA GLY A 669 13.23 -15.38 -21.37
C GLY A 669 14.75 -15.22 -21.31
N GLU A 670 15.46 -16.10 -22.01
CA GLU A 670 16.93 -16.17 -21.98
C GLU A 670 17.61 -15.13 -22.88
N ASN A 671 16.92 -14.61 -23.89
CA ASN A 671 17.48 -13.66 -24.87
C ASN A 671 16.73 -12.33 -24.84
N LEU A 672 17.45 -11.23 -24.56
CA LEU A 672 16.89 -9.87 -24.44
C LEU A 672 16.22 -9.39 -25.75
N ALA A 673 16.84 -9.65 -26.90
CA ALA A 673 16.30 -9.22 -28.19
C ALA A 673 14.97 -9.93 -28.51
N GLU A 674 14.89 -11.23 -28.19
CA GLU A 674 13.68 -12.03 -28.39
C GLU A 674 12.58 -11.67 -27.38
N VAL A 675 12.92 -11.42 -26.11
CA VAL A 675 12.00 -10.84 -25.11
C VAL A 675 11.45 -9.49 -25.64
N GLY A 676 12.30 -8.67 -26.25
CA GLY A 676 11.89 -7.40 -26.86
C GLY A 676 10.93 -7.58 -28.04
N ARG A 677 11.20 -8.55 -28.92
CA ARG A 677 10.33 -8.86 -30.08
C ARG A 677 8.96 -9.38 -29.61
N LEU A 678 8.98 -10.42 -28.77
CA LEU A 678 7.76 -11.03 -28.21
C LEU A 678 6.98 -10.03 -27.37
N GLY A 679 7.66 -9.18 -26.62
CA GLY A 679 7.03 -8.14 -25.81
C GLY A 679 6.25 -7.13 -26.64
N ARG A 680 6.82 -6.65 -27.75
CA ARG A 680 6.12 -5.75 -28.69
C ARG A 680 4.93 -6.46 -29.37
N GLU A 681 5.10 -7.72 -29.78
CA GLU A 681 4.01 -8.53 -30.35
C GLU A 681 2.88 -8.73 -29.35
N LEU A 682 3.20 -9.10 -28.12
CA LEU A 682 2.25 -9.27 -27.03
C LEU A 682 1.50 -7.97 -26.71
N GLN A 683 2.22 -6.85 -26.64
CA GLN A 683 1.62 -5.53 -26.42
C GLN A 683 0.60 -5.20 -27.52
N GLY A 684 0.91 -5.47 -28.78
CA GLY A 684 0.00 -5.27 -29.90
C GLY A 684 -1.26 -6.16 -29.83
N LYS A 685 -1.08 -7.45 -29.52
CA LYS A 685 -2.20 -8.40 -29.37
C LYS A 685 -3.13 -8.01 -28.21
N LEU A 686 -2.55 -7.66 -27.05
CA LEU A 686 -3.31 -7.27 -25.87
C LEU A 686 -4.03 -5.94 -26.06
N ALA A 687 -3.41 -4.98 -26.76
CA ALA A 687 -4.04 -3.70 -27.07
C ALA A 687 -5.26 -3.84 -28.01
N ALA A 688 -5.26 -4.87 -28.85
CA ALA A 688 -6.39 -5.19 -29.75
C ALA A 688 -7.50 -6.01 -29.04
N GLU A 689 -7.22 -6.56 -27.86
CA GLU A 689 -8.16 -7.43 -27.15
C GLU A 689 -9.22 -6.60 -26.41
N PRO A 690 -10.53 -6.79 -26.71
CA PRO A 690 -11.60 -6.10 -26.01
C PRO A 690 -11.59 -6.38 -24.51
N GLY A 691 -11.66 -5.32 -23.69
CA GLY A 691 -11.71 -5.41 -22.23
C GLY A 691 -10.39 -5.38 -21.52
N LEU A 692 -9.24 -5.49 -22.22
CA LEU A 692 -7.93 -5.33 -21.57
C LEU A 692 -7.45 -3.86 -21.50
N GLY A 693 -8.27 -2.93 -22.00
CA GLY A 693 -7.94 -1.51 -22.06
C GLY A 693 -7.02 -1.21 -23.24
N GLY A 694 -7.39 -0.26 -24.09
CA GLY A 694 -6.67 0.05 -25.35
C GLY A 694 -5.23 0.56 -25.17
N ARG A 695 -4.68 0.60 -23.93
CA ARG A 695 -3.31 1.03 -23.65
C ARG A 695 -2.69 0.16 -22.57
N ILE A 696 -1.68 -0.59 -23.00
CA ILE A 696 -0.82 -1.37 -22.12
C ILE A 696 0.54 -0.69 -22.11
N ASP A 697 0.99 -0.32 -20.92
CA ASP A 697 2.33 0.21 -20.70
C ASP A 697 3.32 -0.93 -20.46
N SER A 698 4.58 -0.70 -20.82
CA SER A 698 5.67 -1.65 -20.59
C SER A 698 6.93 -0.92 -20.16
N ASP A 699 7.72 -1.54 -19.30
CA ASP A 699 9.04 -1.05 -18.91
C ASP A 699 10.11 -1.35 -19.97
N LEU A 700 9.75 -2.05 -21.04
CA LEU A 700 10.67 -2.41 -22.14
C LEU A 700 11.17 -1.14 -22.85
N GLN A 701 12.49 -0.93 -22.83
CA GLN A 701 13.14 0.26 -23.35
C GLN A 701 14.42 -0.14 -24.09
N LEU A 702 14.30 -0.67 -25.31
CA LEU A 702 15.41 -1.19 -26.10
C LEU A 702 15.84 -0.27 -27.26
N ASP A 703 15.13 0.80 -27.51
CA ASP A 703 15.31 1.65 -28.70
C ASP A 703 15.89 3.03 -28.31
N LEU A 704 16.83 3.09 -27.33
CA LEU A 704 17.55 4.31 -26.98
C LEU A 704 18.60 4.62 -28.06
N PRO A 705 18.61 5.82 -28.68
CA PRO A 705 19.70 6.25 -29.54
C PRO A 705 21.03 6.26 -28.78
N GLN A 706 22.01 5.56 -29.30
CA GLN A 706 23.35 5.44 -28.69
C GLN A 706 24.42 5.75 -29.71
N LEU A 707 25.50 6.40 -29.25
CA LEU A 707 26.73 6.58 -30.01
C LEU A 707 27.74 5.51 -29.55
N VAL A 708 28.01 4.55 -30.44
CA VAL A 708 28.99 3.51 -30.14
C VAL A 708 30.36 3.99 -30.65
N PHE A 709 31.27 4.10 -29.69
CA PHE A 709 32.66 4.40 -29.93
C PHE A 709 33.43 3.12 -30.34
N SER A 710 34.05 3.15 -31.52
CA SER A 710 34.86 2.04 -32.03
C SER A 710 36.34 2.50 -32.15
N PRO A 711 37.24 2.10 -31.22
CA PRO A 711 38.62 2.49 -31.23
C PRO A 711 39.40 1.73 -32.33
N ASP A 712 40.20 2.43 -33.10
CA ASP A 712 41.23 1.82 -33.93
C ASP A 712 42.50 1.64 -33.10
N ARG A 713 42.67 0.42 -32.53
CA ARG A 713 43.75 0.11 -31.61
C ARG A 713 45.14 0.31 -32.21
N LEU A 714 45.30 0.07 -33.55
CA LEU A 714 46.56 0.28 -34.24
C LEU A 714 46.90 1.75 -34.38
N ARG A 715 45.92 2.57 -34.77
CA ARG A 715 46.09 4.04 -34.88
C ARG A 715 46.30 4.66 -33.49
N ILE A 716 45.61 4.22 -32.45
CA ILE A 716 45.84 4.68 -31.08
C ILE A 716 47.27 4.41 -30.64
N ALA A 717 47.77 3.18 -30.85
CA ALA A 717 49.14 2.82 -30.48
C ALA A 717 50.17 3.59 -31.33
N SER A 718 49.95 3.73 -32.67
CA SER A 718 50.83 4.47 -33.53
C SER A 718 50.87 5.97 -33.22
N ALA A 719 49.77 6.52 -32.72
CA ALA A 719 49.72 7.90 -32.24
C ALA A 719 50.39 8.13 -30.86
N GLY A 720 50.86 7.05 -30.22
CA GLY A 720 51.46 7.14 -28.87
C GLY A 720 50.48 7.33 -27.75
N LEU A 721 49.19 6.89 -27.96
CA LEU A 721 48.09 6.96 -27.02
C LEU A 721 47.76 5.56 -26.46
N THR A 722 46.98 5.51 -25.39
CA THR A 722 46.36 4.31 -24.89
C THR A 722 44.84 4.39 -25.04
N THR A 723 44.17 3.27 -25.10
CA THR A 723 42.68 3.22 -25.13
C THR A 723 42.07 3.84 -23.87
N SER A 724 42.78 3.73 -22.74
CA SER A 724 42.38 4.38 -21.47
C SER A 724 42.37 5.89 -21.55
N ASP A 725 43.41 6.51 -22.16
CA ASP A 725 43.51 7.96 -22.32
C ASP A 725 42.33 8.49 -23.16
N VAL A 726 41.99 7.75 -24.21
CA VAL A 726 40.85 8.09 -25.08
C VAL A 726 39.54 7.99 -24.31
N ALA A 727 39.34 6.90 -23.59
CA ALA A 727 38.11 6.70 -22.80
C ALA A 727 37.95 7.76 -21.69
N ALA A 728 39.05 8.10 -20.98
CA ALA A 728 39.05 9.14 -19.96
C ALA A 728 38.69 10.50 -20.48
N ALA A 729 39.22 10.91 -21.65
CA ALA A 729 38.92 12.19 -22.28
C ALA A 729 37.46 12.27 -22.72
N ILE A 730 36.90 11.21 -23.31
CA ILE A 730 35.49 11.15 -23.68
C ILE A 730 34.62 11.27 -22.45
N ASN A 731 34.85 10.42 -21.41
CA ASN A 731 34.11 10.43 -20.17
C ASN A 731 34.10 11.82 -19.51
N MET A 732 35.26 12.47 -19.42
CA MET A 732 35.40 13.80 -18.82
C MET A 732 34.59 14.86 -19.58
N LEU A 733 34.68 14.89 -20.92
CA LEU A 733 34.06 15.93 -21.73
C LEU A 733 32.56 15.71 -21.96
N THR A 734 32.11 14.48 -22.09
CA THR A 734 30.69 14.18 -22.34
C THR A 734 29.92 13.85 -21.06
N GLY A 735 30.44 12.97 -20.21
CA GLY A 735 29.83 12.52 -18.98
C GLY A 735 30.05 13.48 -17.79
N GLY A 736 31.21 14.11 -17.76
CA GLY A 736 31.69 14.89 -16.63
C GLY A 736 32.22 14.02 -15.47
N VAL A 737 33.27 14.50 -14.84
CA VAL A 737 33.95 13.79 -13.73
C VAL A 737 34.08 14.73 -12.53
N ASP A 738 33.70 14.21 -11.35
CA ASP A 738 33.89 14.88 -10.07
C ASP A 738 35.35 14.68 -9.65
N ILE A 739 36.18 15.71 -9.79
CA ILE A 739 37.64 15.56 -9.64
C ILE A 739 38.20 16.02 -8.30
N ALA A 740 37.48 16.88 -7.59
CA ALA A 740 37.90 17.43 -6.30
C ALA A 740 36.70 17.89 -5.47
N LYS A 741 36.95 18.29 -4.23
CA LYS A 741 35.93 18.86 -3.32
C LYS A 741 36.25 20.33 -3.07
N TYR A 742 35.26 21.17 -3.05
CA TYR A 742 35.31 22.61 -2.79
C TYR A 742 34.56 22.97 -1.52
N ASN A 743 35.07 23.91 -0.77
CA ASN A 743 34.38 24.54 0.35
C ASN A 743 34.64 26.03 0.37
N ASP A 744 33.58 26.82 0.63
CA ASP A 744 33.72 28.25 0.87
C ASP A 744 34.45 28.53 2.20
N GLU A 745 35.24 29.64 2.28
CA GLU A 745 35.80 30.08 3.55
C GLU A 745 35.57 31.62 3.69
N PRO A 746 34.81 32.10 4.67
CA PRO A 746 33.92 31.34 5.59
C PRO A 746 32.73 30.76 4.87
N GLY A 747 32.36 29.52 5.15
CA GLY A 747 31.33 28.75 4.44
C GLY A 747 30.25 28.16 5.35
N ASP A 748 29.39 27.36 4.77
CA ASP A 748 28.30 26.65 5.45
C ASP A 748 28.75 25.31 6.09
N GLY A 749 30.08 25.04 6.08
CA GLY A 749 30.66 23.81 6.60
C GLY A 749 30.43 22.58 5.71
N GLN A 750 29.94 22.77 4.50
CA GLN A 750 29.71 21.69 3.54
C GLN A 750 30.84 21.63 2.51
N ARG A 751 31.05 20.44 1.93
CA ARG A 751 31.98 20.22 0.83
C ARG A 751 31.20 19.84 -0.43
N TYR A 752 31.41 20.58 -1.48
CA TYR A 752 30.75 20.45 -2.77
C TYR A 752 31.68 19.79 -3.79
N ASP A 753 31.13 19.07 -4.76
CA ASP A 753 31.93 18.50 -5.83
C ASP A 753 32.39 19.61 -6.80
N ILE A 754 33.63 19.48 -7.25
CA ILE A 754 34.13 20.20 -8.44
C ILE A 754 34.01 19.24 -9.62
N ARG A 755 33.09 19.55 -10.53
CA ARG A 755 32.79 18.76 -11.72
C ARG A 755 33.39 19.37 -12.93
N VAL A 756 34.27 18.64 -13.61
CA VAL A 756 34.81 19.01 -14.90
C VAL A 756 34.03 18.30 -16.00
N LYS A 757 33.53 19.10 -16.98
CA LYS A 757 32.71 18.61 -18.08
C LYS A 757 32.93 19.52 -19.30
N GLY A 758 32.71 19.04 -20.51
CA GLY A 758 32.57 19.88 -21.68
C GLY A 758 31.39 20.84 -21.55
N ARG A 759 31.50 22.06 -22.03
CA ARG A 759 30.46 23.06 -21.94
C ARG A 759 29.15 22.55 -22.57
N GLU A 760 28.06 22.87 -21.95
CA GLU A 760 26.73 22.51 -22.45
C GLU A 760 26.49 23.11 -23.83
N GLY A 761 25.99 22.31 -24.78
CA GLY A 761 25.81 22.72 -26.17
C GLY A 761 27.01 22.54 -27.11
N GLU A 762 28.21 22.22 -26.62
CA GLU A 762 29.38 21.96 -27.46
C GLU A 762 29.40 20.57 -28.11
N PHE A 763 28.74 19.60 -27.46
CA PHE A 763 28.64 18.21 -27.90
C PHE A 763 27.18 17.82 -28.13
N THR A 764 26.59 18.34 -29.22
CA THR A 764 25.17 18.08 -29.59
C THR A 764 25.04 17.05 -30.69
N HIS A 765 26.11 16.89 -31.52
CA HIS A 765 26.14 15.94 -32.63
C HIS A 765 27.35 15.00 -32.54
N PRO A 766 27.27 13.79 -33.11
CA PRO A 766 28.40 12.89 -33.18
C PRO A 766 29.68 13.50 -33.75
N ALA A 767 29.56 14.37 -34.75
CA ALA A 767 30.68 15.07 -35.37
C ALA A 767 31.42 16.00 -34.41
N ASP A 768 30.78 16.47 -33.32
CA ASP A 768 31.41 17.37 -32.36
C ASP A 768 32.47 16.64 -31.51
N LEU A 769 32.40 15.32 -31.39
CA LEU A 769 33.41 14.51 -30.73
C LEU A 769 34.77 14.57 -31.44
N ALA A 770 34.81 14.93 -32.73
CA ALA A 770 36.03 15.21 -33.45
C ALA A 770 36.80 16.47 -32.97
N LYS A 771 36.15 17.32 -32.18
CA LYS A 771 36.76 18.50 -31.54
C LYS A 771 37.56 18.12 -30.27
N ILE A 772 37.55 16.87 -29.86
CA ILE A 772 38.31 16.37 -28.69
C ILE A 772 39.77 16.12 -29.12
N TYR A 773 40.70 16.69 -28.38
CA TYR A 773 42.10 16.50 -28.54
C TYR A 773 42.71 15.76 -27.36
N LEU A 774 43.64 14.87 -27.67
CA LEU A 774 44.38 14.04 -26.74
C LEU A 774 45.86 14.39 -26.81
N ARG A 775 46.59 14.35 -25.69
CA ARG A 775 48.02 14.53 -25.68
C ARG A 775 48.72 13.19 -25.76
N ASN A 776 49.57 13.00 -26.75
CA ASN A 776 50.36 11.78 -26.84
C ASN A 776 51.64 11.87 -25.97
N LYS A 777 52.39 10.75 -25.92
CA LYS A 777 53.64 10.65 -25.15
C LYS A 777 54.74 11.62 -25.59
N GLU A 778 54.66 12.13 -26.84
CA GLU A 778 55.60 13.13 -27.40
C GLU A 778 55.14 14.58 -27.11
N GLY A 779 54.03 14.75 -26.40
CA GLY A 779 53.47 16.07 -26.10
C GLY A 779 52.63 16.68 -27.22
N LYS A 780 52.42 15.99 -28.34
CA LYS A 780 51.60 16.47 -29.48
C LYS A 780 50.11 16.21 -29.26
N LEU A 781 49.29 17.14 -29.80
CA LEU A 781 47.85 16.98 -29.79
C LEU A 781 47.41 16.08 -30.96
N VAL A 782 46.58 15.07 -30.63
CA VAL A 782 45.99 14.11 -31.57
C VAL A 782 44.47 14.28 -31.50
N ARG A 783 43.82 14.45 -32.64
CA ARG A 783 42.36 14.52 -32.72
C ARG A 783 41.75 13.15 -32.51
N LEU A 784 40.64 13.08 -31.79
CA LEU A 784 39.94 11.83 -31.47
C LEU A 784 39.45 11.10 -32.75
N ASP A 785 38.94 11.82 -33.75
CA ASP A 785 38.41 11.25 -34.98
C ASP A 785 39.50 10.60 -35.87
N SER A 786 40.78 10.93 -35.64
CA SER A 786 41.90 10.30 -36.34
C SER A 786 42.21 8.85 -35.81
N VAL A 787 41.78 8.52 -34.62
CA VAL A 787 42.07 7.26 -33.93
C VAL A 787 40.83 6.41 -33.61
N ALA A 788 39.63 6.94 -33.89
CA ALA A 788 38.37 6.25 -33.58
C ALA A 788 37.26 6.65 -34.53
N SER A 789 36.22 5.86 -34.61
CA SER A 789 34.97 6.15 -35.33
C SER A 789 33.78 6.06 -34.37
N PHE A 790 32.73 6.79 -34.75
CA PHE A 790 31.46 6.78 -34.03
C PHE A 790 30.36 6.26 -34.95
N THR A 791 29.53 5.33 -34.46
CA THR A 791 28.36 4.84 -35.18
C THR A 791 27.12 5.02 -34.31
N GLU A 792 26.06 5.52 -34.95
CA GLU A 792 24.74 5.62 -34.31
C GLU A 792 24.06 4.27 -34.34
N THR A 793 23.59 3.83 -33.22
CA THR A 793 22.81 2.58 -33.05
C THR A 793 21.65 2.79 -32.11
N LEU A 794 20.75 1.80 -32.04
CA LEU A 794 19.75 1.71 -31.00
C LEU A 794 20.19 0.64 -29.99
N GLY A 795 20.05 0.93 -28.73
CA GLY A 795 20.37 0.00 -27.66
C GLY A 795 19.43 0.11 -26.47
N PRO A 796 19.59 -0.74 -25.45
CA PRO A 796 18.75 -0.69 -24.28
C PRO A 796 19.01 0.57 -23.44
N ALA A 797 17.94 1.24 -23.07
CA ALA A 797 18.00 2.28 -22.05
C ALA A 797 18.00 1.67 -20.65
N VAL A 798 17.27 0.55 -20.50
CA VAL A 798 17.15 -0.21 -19.27
C VAL A 798 17.08 -1.69 -19.64
N ILE A 799 17.80 -2.51 -18.93
CA ILE A 799 17.69 -3.97 -18.99
C ILE A 799 17.04 -4.44 -17.70
N GLY A 800 15.84 -5.01 -17.81
CA GLY A 800 15.14 -5.66 -16.73
C GLY A 800 15.45 -7.16 -16.68
N ARG A 801 15.58 -7.70 -15.46
CA ARG A 801 15.69 -9.14 -15.23
C ARG A 801 14.72 -9.53 -14.11
N PHE A 802 14.13 -10.71 -14.25
CA PHE A 802 13.25 -11.31 -13.26
C PHE A 802 13.62 -12.77 -13.07
N ASP A 803 13.93 -13.17 -11.85
CA ASP A 803 14.41 -14.51 -11.50
C ASP A 803 15.57 -14.96 -12.42
N LEU A 804 16.60 -14.09 -12.58
CA LEU A 804 17.81 -14.30 -13.38
C LEU A 804 17.60 -14.31 -14.90
N GLN A 805 16.38 -14.19 -15.39
CA GLN A 805 16.07 -14.14 -16.83
C GLN A 805 15.83 -12.69 -17.29
N TYR A 806 16.12 -12.36 -18.53
CA TYR A 806 15.72 -11.09 -19.12
C TYR A 806 14.21 -10.96 -19.08
N SER A 807 13.71 -9.76 -18.82
CA SER A 807 12.30 -9.54 -18.62
C SER A 807 11.78 -8.26 -19.24
N ALA A 808 10.48 -8.29 -19.55
CA ALA A 808 9.68 -7.12 -19.88
C ALA A 808 8.43 -7.13 -19.01
N THR A 809 8.24 -6.07 -18.22
CA THR A 809 7.08 -5.94 -17.35
C THR A 809 5.99 -5.13 -18.06
N PHE A 810 4.75 -5.57 -17.90
CA PHE A 810 3.57 -4.94 -18.48
C PHE A 810 2.59 -4.52 -17.41
N PHE A 811 1.95 -3.37 -17.64
CA PHE A 811 1.00 -2.74 -16.74
C PHE A 811 -0.26 -2.38 -17.52
N ALA A 812 -1.43 -2.80 -17.05
CA ALA A 812 -2.70 -2.51 -17.69
C ALA A 812 -3.82 -2.26 -16.68
N THR A 813 -4.77 -1.41 -17.06
CA THR A 813 -6.03 -1.23 -16.33
C THR A 813 -7.15 -1.79 -17.22
N PRO A 814 -7.56 -3.07 -17.00
CA PRO A 814 -8.62 -3.67 -17.77
C PRO A 814 -9.97 -3.02 -17.47
N THR A 815 -10.85 -2.98 -18.47
CA THR A 815 -12.26 -2.56 -18.31
C THR A 815 -13.16 -3.71 -17.88
N ILE A 816 -12.64 -4.94 -17.94
CA ILE A 816 -13.26 -6.18 -17.46
C ILE A 816 -12.70 -6.54 -16.08
N PRO A 817 -13.40 -7.35 -15.29
CA PRO A 817 -12.91 -7.84 -13.99
C PRO A 817 -11.53 -8.51 -14.10
N LEU A 818 -10.67 -8.29 -13.11
CA LEU A 818 -9.29 -8.80 -13.11
C LEU A 818 -9.19 -10.31 -13.35
N GLY A 819 -10.15 -11.10 -12.80
CA GLY A 819 -10.18 -12.54 -13.00
C GLY A 819 -10.34 -12.94 -14.46
N GLU A 820 -11.16 -12.24 -15.24
CA GLU A 820 -11.34 -12.45 -16.68
C GLU A 820 -10.10 -12.00 -17.47
N ALA A 821 -9.55 -10.85 -17.09
CA ALA A 821 -8.32 -10.31 -17.68
C ALA A 821 -7.16 -11.31 -17.55
N VAL A 822 -6.99 -11.91 -16.37
CA VAL A 822 -5.98 -12.94 -16.11
C VAL A 822 -6.23 -14.21 -16.94
N GLN A 823 -7.48 -14.62 -17.13
CA GLN A 823 -7.80 -15.78 -17.98
C GLN A 823 -7.45 -15.53 -19.45
N LYS A 824 -7.78 -14.34 -19.98
CA LYS A 824 -7.38 -13.95 -21.34
C LYS A 824 -5.85 -13.90 -21.49
N LEU A 825 -5.14 -13.35 -20.49
CA LEU A 825 -3.67 -13.33 -20.50
C LEU A 825 -3.07 -14.74 -20.53
N LYS A 826 -3.63 -15.69 -19.78
CA LYS A 826 -3.18 -17.09 -19.81
C LYS A 826 -3.37 -17.76 -21.17
N ALA A 827 -4.39 -17.40 -21.94
CA ALA A 827 -4.57 -17.88 -23.30
C ALA A 827 -3.42 -17.42 -24.22
N PHE A 828 -3.01 -16.14 -24.12
CA PHE A 828 -1.83 -15.64 -24.85
C PHE A 828 -0.52 -16.29 -24.39
N ALA A 829 -0.40 -16.62 -23.08
CA ALA A 829 0.78 -17.30 -22.58
C ALA A 829 1.00 -18.71 -23.16
N ALA A 830 -0.07 -19.38 -23.56
CA ALA A 830 -0.01 -20.71 -24.18
C ALA A 830 0.61 -20.70 -25.59
N ASP A 831 0.60 -19.55 -26.27
CA ASP A 831 1.14 -19.36 -27.64
C ASP A 831 2.63 -19.00 -27.67
N LEU A 832 3.28 -18.86 -26.50
CA LEU A 832 4.69 -18.46 -26.42
C LEU A 832 5.63 -19.60 -26.81
N PRO A 833 6.78 -19.29 -27.43
CA PRO A 833 7.83 -20.29 -27.73
C PRO A 833 8.37 -20.92 -26.44
N PRO A 834 8.93 -22.15 -26.53
CA PRO A 834 9.62 -22.79 -25.41
C PRO A 834 10.74 -21.89 -24.85
N GLY A 835 10.85 -21.80 -23.50
CA GLY A 835 11.84 -20.97 -22.80
C GLY A 835 11.37 -19.57 -22.50
N TYR A 836 10.18 -19.16 -23.00
CA TYR A 836 9.54 -17.89 -22.68
C TYR A 836 8.24 -18.10 -21.91
N GLN A 837 8.00 -17.32 -20.91
CA GLN A 837 6.82 -17.48 -20.05
C GLN A 837 6.32 -16.14 -19.51
N ILE A 838 5.03 -16.09 -19.23
CA ILE A 838 4.38 -14.97 -18.55
C ILE A 838 4.15 -15.36 -17.09
N LYS A 839 4.63 -14.50 -16.19
CA LYS A 839 4.36 -14.61 -14.75
C LYS A 839 3.52 -13.41 -14.31
N LEU A 840 2.53 -13.66 -13.47
CA LEU A 840 1.78 -12.59 -12.83
C LEU A 840 2.64 -11.96 -11.72
N ILE A 841 2.52 -10.66 -11.54
CA ILE A 841 3.15 -9.90 -10.46
C ILE A 841 2.16 -8.91 -9.84
N GLY A 842 2.50 -8.34 -8.68
CA GLY A 842 1.69 -7.33 -8.03
C GLY A 842 0.27 -7.79 -7.70
N GLN A 843 -0.73 -6.95 -7.95
CA GLN A 843 -2.12 -7.26 -7.62
C GLN A 843 -2.67 -8.50 -8.34
N ALA A 844 -2.24 -8.77 -9.56
CA ALA A 844 -2.69 -9.95 -10.31
C ALA A 844 -2.16 -11.26 -9.70
N GLU A 845 -0.93 -11.26 -9.22
CA GLU A 845 -0.34 -12.39 -8.49
C GLU A 845 -1.03 -12.61 -7.15
N GLU A 846 -1.23 -11.55 -6.38
CA GLU A 846 -1.92 -11.60 -5.10
C GLU A 846 -3.37 -12.08 -5.25
N PHE A 847 -4.06 -11.66 -6.30
CA PHE A 847 -5.39 -12.17 -6.63
C PHE A 847 -5.39 -13.70 -6.86
N ALA A 848 -4.41 -14.19 -7.61
CA ALA A 848 -4.28 -15.63 -7.86
C ALA A 848 -3.95 -16.42 -6.58
N LYS A 849 -3.05 -15.92 -5.74
CA LYS A 849 -2.70 -16.50 -4.43
C LYS A 849 -3.89 -16.46 -3.47
N THR A 850 -4.63 -15.36 -3.46
CA THR A 850 -5.81 -15.15 -2.58
C THR A 850 -6.85 -16.21 -2.78
N THR A 851 -7.17 -16.53 -4.03
CA THR A 851 -8.16 -17.57 -4.34
C THR A 851 -7.78 -18.91 -3.68
N LYS A 852 -6.52 -19.28 -3.69
CA LYS A 852 -6.01 -20.51 -3.06
C LYS A 852 -6.12 -20.46 -1.53
N TYR A 853 -5.64 -19.36 -0.92
CA TYR A 853 -5.64 -19.22 0.54
C TYR A 853 -7.05 -19.09 1.11
N MET A 854 -7.93 -18.34 0.43
CA MET A 854 -9.33 -18.21 0.85
C MET A 854 -10.08 -19.53 0.73
N THR A 855 -9.87 -20.30 -0.32
CA THR A 855 -10.46 -21.64 -0.44
C THR A 855 -10.00 -22.53 0.70
N PHE A 856 -8.70 -22.51 1.01
CA PHE A 856 -8.16 -23.29 2.15
C PHE A 856 -8.78 -22.85 3.48
N ALA A 857 -8.83 -21.53 3.75
CA ALA A 857 -9.42 -20.99 4.99
C ALA A 857 -10.91 -21.35 5.10
N PHE A 858 -11.66 -21.28 3.98
CA PHE A 858 -13.05 -21.64 3.93
C PHE A 858 -13.28 -23.14 4.26
N VAL A 859 -12.53 -24.03 3.62
CA VAL A 859 -12.62 -25.48 3.88
C VAL A 859 -12.25 -25.79 5.33
N LEU A 860 -11.17 -25.18 5.84
CA LEU A 860 -10.74 -25.37 7.22
C LEU A 860 -11.79 -24.84 8.21
N ALA A 861 -12.38 -23.68 7.92
CA ALA A 861 -13.46 -23.12 8.74
C ALA A 861 -14.68 -24.07 8.81
N MET A 862 -15.07 -24.66 7.68
CA MET A 862 -16.16 -25.64 7.62
C MET A 862 -15.85 -26.91 8.42
N VAL A 863 -14.61 -27.40 8.33
CA VAL A 863 -14.17 -28.60 9.10
C VAL A 863 -14.15 -28.29 10.60
N LEU A 864 -13.58 -27.15 11.02
CA LEU A 864 -13.54 -26.76 12.42
C LEU A 864 -14.96 -26.53 12.98
N LEU A 865 -15.81 -25.85 12.21
CA LEU A 865 -17.20 -25.66 12.58
C LEU A 865 -17.91 -27.01 12.79
N TYR A 866 -17.74 -27.95 11.85
CA TYR A 866 -18.28 -29.30 11.99
C TYR A 866 -17.77 -29.98 13.26
N MET A 867 -16.47 -29.92 13.56
CA MET A 867 -15.87 -30.53 14.75
C MET A 867 -16.42 -29.91 16.04
N VAL A 868 -16.53 -28.58 16.11
CA VAL A 868 -17.10 -27.88 17.26
C VAL A 868 -18.55 -28.30 17.48
N LEU A 869 -19.36 -28.30 16.42
CA LEU A 869 -20.77 -28.72 16.52
C LEU A 869 -20.92 -30.19 16.87
N ALA A 870 -20.09 -31.09 16.30
CA ALA A 870 -20.13 -32.50 16.63
C ALA A 870 -19.79 -32.76 18.10
N SER A 871 -18.79 -32.06 18.63
CA SER A 871 -18.44 -32.13 20.05
C SER A 871 -19.55 -31.59 20.95
N GLN A 872 -20.24 -30.53 20.51
CA GLN A 872 -21.29 -29.92 21.33
C GLN A 872 -22.59 -30.69 21.36
N PHE A 873 -23.02 -31.21 20.22
CA PHE A 873 -24.25 -32.00 20.13
C PHE A 873 -24.05 -33.48 20.45
N ASP A 874 -22.81 -33.89 20.74
CA ASP A 874 -22.45 -35.33 20.91
C ASP A 874 -23.04 -36.21 19.78
N SER A 875 -22.92 -35.69 18.54
CA SER A 875 -23.55 -36.32 17.36
C SER A 875 -22.79 -35.97 16.09
N PHE A 876 -22.54 -36.98 15.25
CA PHE A 876 -21.96 -36.76 13.92
C PHE A 876 -22.98 -36.30 12.87
N LEU A 877 -24.29 -36.48 13.09
CA LEU A 877 -25.34 -36.15 12.14
C LEU A 877 -25.87 -34.73 12.32
N GLN A 878 -26.01 -34.24 13.53
CA GLN A 878 -26.61 -32.95 13.82
C GLN A 878 -25.82 -31.78 13.26
N PRO A 879 -24.45 -31.75 13.22
CA PRO A 879 -23.69 -30.73 12.54
C PRO A 879 -24.07 -30.58 11.08
N PHE A 880 -24.30 -31.65 10.34
CA PHE A 880 -24.75 -31.59 8.95
C PHE A 880 -26.09 -30.87 8.80
N ILE A 881 -27.02 -31.10 9.72
CA ILE A 881 -28.33 -30.45 9.71
C ILE A 881 -28.15 -28.94 9.88
N VAL A 882 -27.33 -28.52 10.85
CA VAL A 882 -27.02 -27.10 11.09
C VAL A 882 -26.34 -26.47 9.85
N MET A 883 -25.40 -27.18 9.24
CA MET A 883 -24.62 -26.67 8.10
C MET A 883 -25.39 -26.59 6.78
N LEU A 884 -26.52 -27.30 6.64
CA LEU A 884 -27.35 -27.26 5.41
C LEU A 884 -27.96 -25.88 5.12
N ALA A 885 -28.04 -24.98 6.11
CA ALA A 885 -28.52 -23.63 5.92
C ALA A 885 -27.46 -22.70 5.29
N GLN A 886 -26.16 -23.00 5.41
CA GLN A 886 -25.09 -22.13 5.00
C GLN A 886 -24.98 -21.90 3.48
N PRO A 887 -25.13 -22.91 2.61
CA PRO A 887 -25.13 -22.69 1.16
C PRO A 887 -26.19 -21.67 0.69
N LEU A 888 -27.37 -21.70 1.32
CA LEU A 888 -28.45 -20.74 0.99
C LEU A 888 -28.07 -19.30 1.32
N ALA A 889 -27.47 -19.08 2.48
CA ALA A 889 -26.99 -17.75 2.88
C ALA A 889 -25.86 -17.24 1.96
N ILE A 890 -24.92 -18.10 1.59
CA ILE A 890 -23.83 -17.73 0.65
C ILE A 890 -24.43 -17.28 -0.69
N ILE A 891 -25.42 -18.01 -1.20
CA ILE A 891 -26.09 -17.66 -2.46
C ILE A 891 -26.80 -16.30 -2.32
N GLY A 892 -27.51 -16.07 -1.22
CA GLY A 892 -28.15 -14.79 -0.92
C GLY A 892 -27.14 -13.64 -0.92
N GLY A 893 -25.98 -13.82 -0.30
CA GLY A 893 -24.91 -12.83 -0.29
C GLY A 893 -24.35 -12.55 -1.69
N VAL A 894 -24.07 -13.59 -2.49
CA VAL A 894 -23.54 -13.43 -3.86
C VAL A 894 -24.60 -12.82 -4.79
N ALA A 895 -25.86 -13.21 -4.65
CA ALA A 895 -26.96 -12.63 -5.41
C ALA A 895 -27.14 -11.14 -5.12
N ALA A 896 -27.02 -10.72 -3.85
CA ALA A 896 -27.07 -9.32 -3.46
C ALA A 896 -25.89 -8.51 -4.02
N LEU A 897 -24.68 -9.07 -4.06
CA LEU A 897 -23.52 -8.45 -4.70
C LEU A 897 -23.77 -8.26 -6.20
N TRP A 898 -24.29 -9.29 -6.88
CA TRP A 898 -24.64 -9.19 -8.29
C TRP A 898 -25.71 -8.13 -8.56
N ALA A 899 -26.80 -8.12 -7.77
CA ALA A 899 -27.91 -7.18 -7.92
C ALA A 899 -27.50 -5.72 -7.65
N SER A 900 -26.52 -5.50 -6.77
CA SER A 900 -25.98 -4.16 -6.45
C SER A 900 -24.84 -3.72 -7.37
N GLY A 901 -24.43 -4.55 -8.36
CA GLY A 901 -23.30 -4.26 -9.23
C GLY A 901 -21.93 -4.33 -8.54
N GLN A 902 -21.88 -4.88 -7.33
CA GLN A 902 -20.64 -5.06 -6.59
C GLN A 902 -19.87 -6.30 -7.07
N THR A 903 -18.55 -6.28 -6.89
CA THR A 903 -17.68 -7.39 -7.28
C THR A 903 -17.39 -8.33 -6.10
N LEU A 904 -17.09 -9.59 -6.44
CA LEU A 904 -16.51 -10.51 -5.48
C LEU A 904 -15.04 -10.14 -5.28
N ASN A 905 -14.75 -9.52 -4.15
CA ASN A 905 -13.43 -9.03 -3.75
C ASN A 905 -13.08 -9.52 -2.34
N ILE A 906 -11.90 -9.17 -1.84
CA ILE A 906 -11.44 -9.61 -0.53
C ILE A 906 -12.39 -9.24 0.61
N TYR A 907 -13.05 -8.08 0.57
CA TYR A 907 -13.99 -7.62 1.61
C TYR A 907 -15.33 -8.36 1.55
N SER A 908 -15.90 -8.54 0.35
CA SER A 908 -17.12 -9.34 0.19
C SER A 908 -16.90 -10.81 0.56
N MET A 909 -15.71 -11.38 0.28
CA MET A 909 -15.37 -12.75 0.69
C MET A 909 -15.35 -12.90 2.21
N ILE A 910 -14.85 -11.90 2.96
CA ILE A 910 -14.95 -11.88 4.43
C ILE A 910 -16.41 -11.86 4.87
N GLY A 911 -17.25 -11.04 4.21
CA GLY A 911 -18.67 -11.01 4.48
C GLY A 911 -19.33 -12.39 4.31
N LEU A 912 -18.97 -13.13 3.25
CA LEU A 912 -19.45 -14.49 3.01
C LEU A 912 -18.93 -15.49 4.07
N VAL A 913 -17.68 -15.37 4.51
CA VAL A 913 -17.13 -16.19 5.59
C VAL A 913 -17.88 -15.92 6.90
N LEU A 914 -18.16 -14.66 7.21
CA LEU A 914 -18.94 -14.28 8.39
C LEU A 914 -20.36 -14.88 8.36
N LEU A 915 -21.02 -14.85 7.20
CA LEU A 915 -22.38 -15.42 7.06
C LEU A 915 -22.46 -16.88 7.51
N ILE A 916 -21.42 -17.67 7.29
CA ILE A 916 -21.38 -19.07 7.75
C ILE A 916 -21.61 -19.13 9.25
N GLY A 917 -20.97 -18.23 10.02
CA GLY A 917 -21.11 -18.20 11.47
C GLY A 917 -22.45 -17.66 11.96
N LEU A 918 -22.91 -16.57 11.35
CA LEU A 918 -24.18 -15.94 11.72
C LEU A 918 -25.38 -16.87 11.48
N VAL A 919 -25.40 -17.54 10.33
CA VAL A 919 -26.48 -18.47 9.96
C VAL A 919 -26.40 -19.76 10.77
N ALA A 920 -25.18 -20.27 11.04
CA ALA A 920 -24.99 -21.42 11.90
C ALA A 920 -25.60 -21.19 13.29
N LYS A 921 -25.44 -19.99 13.85
CA LYS A 921 -25.99 -19.62 15.16
C LYS A 921 -27.52 -19.77 15.24
N ASN A 922 -28.23 -19.25 14.23
CA ASN A 922 -29.67 -19.37 14.15
C ASN A 922 -30.11 -20.85 14.08
N SER A 923 -29.41 -21.65 13.28
CA SER A 923 -29.65 -23.09 13.14
C SER A 923 -29.35 -23.86 14.44
N ILE A 924 -28.27 -23.49 15.16
CA ILE A 924 -27.91 -24.09 16.46
C ILE A 924 -29.06 -23.92 17.48
N LEU A 925 -29.57 -22.68 17.59
CA LEU A 925 -30.66 -22.36 18.53
C LEU A 925 -31.94 -23.15 18.23
N LEU A 926 -32.28 -23.37 16.96
CA LEU A 926 -33.44 -24.16 16.54
C LEU A 926 -33.23 -25.66 16.84
N VAL A 927 -32.08 -26.22 16.51
CA VAL A 927 -31.76 -27.62 16.69
C VAL A 927 -31.67 -27.95 18.19
N ASP A 928 -31.02 -27.08 18.98
CA ASP A 928 -30.89 -27.28 20.44
C ASP A 928 -32.24 -27.33 21.15
N LEU A 929 -33.14 -26.36 20.91
CA LEU A 929 -34.48 -26.38 21.52
C LEU A 929 -35.30 -27.56 21.03
N THR A 930 -35.22 -27.95 19.77
CA THR A 930 -35.91 -29.14 19.24
C THR A 930 -35.42 -30.42 19.95
N ASN A 931 -34.10 -30.53 20.19
CA ASN A 931 -33.50 -31.63 20.92
C ASN A 931 -33.96 -31.68 22.38
N GLN A 932 -34.05 -30.55 23.06
CA GLN A 932 -34.57 -30.46 24.43
C GLN A 932 -36.03 -30.94 24.50
N ARG A 933 -36.90 -30.57 23.52
CA ARG A 933 -38.27 -31.05 23.44
C ARG A 933 -38.36 -32.54 23.15
N ARG A 934 -37.50 -33.06 22.30
CA ARG A 934 -37.41 -34.51 22.02
C ARG A 934 -36.93 -35.29 23.21
N ALA A 935 -35.98 -34.79 23.99
CA ALA A 935 -35.54 -35.41 25.23
C ALA A 935 -36.68 -35.46 26.27
N GLY A 936 -37.64 -34.55 26.21
CA GLY A 936 -38.90 -34.57 26.99
C GLY A 936 -39.94 -35.55 26.49
N GLY A 937 -39.64 -36.34 25.42
CA GLY A 937 -40.51 -37.42 24.94
C GLY A 937 -41.41 -37.03 23.76
N MET A 938 -41.27 -35.84 23.18
CA MET A 938 -42.05 -35.41 21.99
C MET A 938 -41.58 -36.11 20.71
N GLY A 939 -42.48 -36.39 19.80
CA GLY A 939 -42.18 -36.83 18.44
C GLY A 939 -41.43 -35.72 17.64
N ILE A 940 -40.75 -36.07 16.55
CA ILE A 940 -39.94 -35.12 15.78
C ILE A 940 -40.83 -33.98 15.22
N ASP A 941 -41.96 -34.31 14.59
CA ASP A 941 -42.83 -33.31 13.96
C ASP A 941 -43.49 -32.41 15.03
N ASP A 942 -43.88 -32.97 16.19
CA ASP A 942 -44.47 -32.22 17.30
C ASP A 942 -43.42 -31.28 17.94
N ALA A 943 -42.19 -31.77 18.16
CA ALA A 943 -41.09 -31.00 18.69
C ALA A 943 -40.72 -29.84 17.80
N LEU A 944 -40.73 -30.01 16.45
CA LEU A 944 -40.49 -28.95 15.50
C LEU A 944 -41.61 -27.90 15.46
N ASN A 945 -42.87 -28.34 15.50
CA ASN A 945 -44.06 -27.48 15.54
C ASN A 945 -44.13 -26.65 16.83
N ASP A 946 -43.52 -27.11 17.95
CA ASP A 946 -43.43 -26.36 19.20
C ASP A 946 -42.20 -25.48 19.24
N ALA A 947 -41.00 -25.98 18.93
CA ALA A 947 -39.73 -25.26 19.06
C ALA A 947 -39.52 -24.14 18.05
N CYS A 948 -39.87 -24.36 16.77
CA CYS A 948 -39.61 -23.39 15.73
C CYS A 948 -40.37 -22.06 15.90
N PRO A 949 -41.68 -22.04 16.25
CA PRO A 949 -42.39 -20.78 16.54
C PRO A 949 -41.82 -20.03 17.74
N ILE A 950 -41.38 -20.74 18.80
CA ILE A 950 -40.77 -20.11 19.97
C ILE A 950 -39.49 -19.36 19.58
N ARG A 951 -38.66 -19.92 18.70
CA ARG A 951 -37.41 -19.30 18.23
C ARG A 951 -37.56 -18.32 17.07
N MET A 952 -38.73 -18.24 16.44
CA MET A 952 -38.97 -17.33 15.31
C MET A 952 -38.71 -15.87 15.68
N ARG A 953 -39.26 -15.43 16.84
CA ARG A 953 -39.11 -14.03 17.26
C ARG A 953 -37.65 -13.63 17.56
N PRO A 954 -36.88 -14.38 18.37
CA PRO A 954 -35.45 -14.16 18.55
C PRO A 954 -34.66 -14.12 17.23
N VAL A 955 -34.86 -15.12 16.36
CA VAL A 955 -34.12 -15.19 15.07
C VAL A 955 -34.42 -14.00 14.17
N LEU A 956 -35.69 -13.60 14.06
CA LEU A 956 -36.05 -12.40 13.30
C LEU A 956 -35.45 -11.12 13.91
N MET A 957 -35.43 -11.03 15.23
CA MET A 957 -34.89 -9.89 15.94
C MET A 957 -33.39 -9.76 15.72
N THR A 958 -32.64 -10.87 15.84
CA THR A 958 -31.19 -10.88 15.60
C THR A 958 -30.86 -10.60 14.13
N SER A 959 -31.56 -11.21 13.18
CA SER A 959 -31.37 -10.95 11.75
C SER A 959 -31.67 -9.49 11.39
N ALA A 960 -32.79 -8.93 11.88
CA ALA A 960 -33.13 -7.52 11.66
C ALA A 960 -32.10 -6.57 12.28
N THR A 961 -31.55 -6.90 13.44
CA THR A 961 -30.52 -6.13 14.11
C THR A 961 -29.23 -6.09 13.29
N VAL A 962 -28.75 -7.23 12.80
CA VAL A 962 -27.56 -7.31 11.94
C VAL A 962 -27.78 -6.53 10.63
N ILE A 963 -28.92 -6.71 9.96
CA ILE A 963 -29.25 -6.03 8.71
C ILE A 963 -29.26 -4.52 8.90
N LEU A 964 -29.98 -4.01 9.94
CA LEU A 964 -30.08 -2.57 10.18
C LEU A 964 -28.80 -1.96 10.75
N ALA A 965 -28.02 -2.70 11.55
CA ALA A 965 -26.72 -2.22 12.01
C ALA A 965 -25.71 -2.03 10.87
N LEU A 966 -25.78 -2.86 9.82
CA LEU A 966 -24.90 -2.76 8.64
C LEU A 966 -25.48 -1.91 7.52
N ALA A 967 -26.76 -1.50 7.60
CA ALA A 967 -27.42 -0.73 6.57
C ALA A 967 -26.69 0.61 6.23
N PRO A 968 -26.21 1.43 7.20
CA PRO A 968 -25.47 2.65 6.88
C PRO A 968 -24.23 2.37 6.02
N ALA A 969 -23.47 1.34 6.35
CA ALA A 969 -22.30 0.94 5.58
C ALA A 969 -22.66 0.36 4.21
N ALA A 970 -23.79 -0.36 4.09
CA ALA A 970 -24.27 -0.90 2.82
C ALA A 970 -24.76 0.18 1.84
N LEU A 971 -25.26 1.31 2.35
CA LEU A 971 -25.65 2.46 1.53
C LEU A 971 -24.47 3.18 0.89
N GLY A 972 -23.25 2.97 1.38
CA GLY A 972 -22.04 3.46 0.73
C GLY A 972 -21.76 4.94 0.92
N PHE A 973 -22.20 5.55 2.03
CA PHE A 973 -21.88 6.95 2.35
C PHE A 973 -20.55 7.09 3.09
N GLY A 974 -19.84 8.19 2.83
CA GLY A 974 -18.61 8.56 3.53
C GLY A 974 -17.33 7.97 2.91
N ALA A 975 -16.19 8.37 3.47
CA ALA A 975 -14.88 7.89 3.05
C ALA A 975 -14.68 6.41 3.44
N GLY A 976 -14.06 5.62 2.55
CA GLY A 976 -13.85 4.18 2.76
C GLY A 976 -15.11 3.33 2.54
N ALA A 977 -16.19 3.93 2.06
CA ALA A 977 -17.43 3.21 1.74
C ALA A 977 -17.19 2.06 0.76
N GLU A 978 -16.29 2.23 -0.18
CA GLU A 978 -15.96 1.25 -1.21
C GLU A 978 -15.45 -0.09 -0.62
N THR A 979 -14.87 -0.06 0.56
CA THR A 979 -14.40 -1.26 1.28
C THR A 979 -15.48 -1.88 2.16
N ASN A 980 -16.31 -1.05 2.79
CA ASN A 980 -17.32 -1.49 3.76
C ASN A 980 -18.59 -1.98 3.07
N GLN A 981 -18.95 -1.36 1.95
CA GLN A 981 -20.18 -1.65 1.21
C GLN A 981 -20.27 -3.09 0.69
N PRO A 982 -19.24 -3.66 0.00
CA PRO A 982 -19.33 -5.03 -0.50
C PRO A 982 -19.51 -6.06 0.62
N LEU A 983 -18.82 -5.89 1.75
CA LEU A 983 -18.95 -6.74 2.92
C LEU A 983 -20.38 -6.66 3.48
N SER A 984 -20.87 -5.43 3.71
CA SER A 984 -22.19 -5.21 4.32
C SER A 984 -23.32 -5.73 3.43
N ILE A 985 -23.24 -5.53 2.12
CA ILE A 985 -24.20 -6.05 1.14
C ILE A 985 -24.20 -7.57 1.12
N ALA A 986 -23.01 -8.21 1.14
CA ALA A 986 -22.93 -9.66 1.18
C ALA A 986 -23.59 -10.23 2.44
N VAL A 987 -23.33 -9.61 3.61
CA VAL A 987 -23.92 -10.05 4.89
C VAL A 987 -25.43 -9.83 4.89
N ILE A 988 -25.92 -8.65 4.51
CA ILE A 988 -27.35 -8.34 4.47
C ILE A 988 -28.06 -9.29 3.52
N GLY A 989 -27.53 -9.48 2.29
CA GLY A 989 -28.15 -10.38 1.33
C GLY A 989 -28.21 -11.85 1.76
N GLY A 990 -27.22 -12.31 2.50
CA GLY A 990 -27.23 -13.67 3.04
C GLY A 990 -28.10 -13.85 4.29
N MET A 991 -28.39 -12.76 5.02
CA MET A 991 -29.28 -12.78 6.18
C MET A 991 -30.76 -12.66 5.79
N ILE A 992 -31.09 -12.09 4.64
CA ILE A 992 -32.44 -12.03 4.05
C ILE A 992 -32.82 -13.37 3.42
#